data_e20ffce022cdd362a519f96160cb95cd
#
_entry.id   e20ffce022cdd362a519f96160cb95cd
#
_cell.length_a   1.000
_cell.length_b   1.000
_cell.length_c   1.000
_cell.angle_alpha   90.00
_cell.angle_beta   90.00
_cell.angle_gamma   90.00
#
_symmetry.space_group_name_H-M   'P 1'
#
loop_
_entity.id
_entity.type
_entity.pdbx_description
1 polymer ?
#
loop_
_entity_poly.entity_id
_entity_poly.type
_entity_poly.pdbx_seq_one_letter_code
_entity_poly.pdbx_strand_id
1 'polypeptide(L)'
;DYIDISDQDLEELAVKITQSGINVEKVITNHIDNLVIGKVISCVDHPDSDHLHVCMVDVGKSEAIQIVCGAPNVREGLKVIVSLPGAVLPGNFEIKKGKIRGVESNGMICALYELGLEEKNDETYAKGIEELNSDAKVGEDPIKYLGLDDTLYELDIHKHRNNDCYYHIGFAYEIGAILNRRVVLPQDSFKEVNDSINNHFNLDVETEKCPYYTARMVRNIKIKESPDFIKRRLIRAGMRPINNVVDISNYVMLEYGQPLHFFDKKKLGDKVLVRDAKEGEKVITLDGKERILSSADIVITDGEKPVCVAGVMGGENTEVDDNTTDILIEAAIFDPVSIRYTAAKLDLRSEASIRYGKGLNFEYTDKALKRACHLLEKYADAEILTDIVKHDKVDKTIKTVEFSPDDINKLLGIKIDEEDMKVELGRLDFAYEYKDRKFTVTIPRRRLDIDPYVNDIAEEIGRLYGYQNLVSTLPVVPIRRGDYIGDVKYRKQVSKRLRRLGLNEAKTYTLISPDMAKLFDYEHKEKVILPNPMSIDKSVVRTSIIPSLLNVYDYNKKRKVKDILLYEVAKTYDKSYNEESKIAGLLSGNYISNGWNFAKKVDFYVVKGIVEDLLDYMGFKNRYSFTAGGVDDLHPGISAKILLDKKEIGIIGRVHPKILKDEVYVFEISLQDRPQVLRWSCG
;
A
#
# COMPACT_ATOMS: atom_id res chain seq x y z
N ASP A 1 -11.65 15.46 -17.64
CA ASP A 1 -10.85 16.12 -18.68
C ASP A 1 -10.54 15.20 -19.87
N TYR A 2 -10.28 13.90 -19.61
CA TYR A 2 -9.88 12.94 -20.65
C TYR A 2 -11.04 12.12 -21.19
N ILE A 3 -12.14 12.07 -20.47
CA ILE A 3 -13.37 11.36 -20.85
C ILE A 3 -14.57 12.10 -20.26
N ASP A 4 -15.65 12.18 -21.04
CA ASP A 4 -16.89 12.78 -20.56
C ASP A 4 -17.67 11.77 -19.71
N ILE A 5 -17.92 12.14 -18.45
CA ILE A 5 -18.71 11.39 -17.47
C ILE A 5 -19.85 12.23 -16.87
N SER A 6 -20.18 13.38 -17.50
CA SER A 6 -21.14 14.36 -16.96
C SER A 6 -22.58 13.83 -16.83
N ASP A 7 -22.92 12.77 -17.56
CA ASP A 7 -24.21 12.08 -17.54
C ASP A 7 -24.22 10.85 -16.58
N GLN A 8 -23.11 10.55 -15.88
CA GLN A 8 -23.02 9.40 -15.00
C GLN A 8 -23.33 9.78 -13.55
N ASP A 9 -24.09 8.93 -12.87
CA ASP A 9 -24.10 8.92 -11.41
C ASP A 9 -22.76 8.36 -10.90
N LEU A 10 -22.12 9.12 -10.02
CA LEU A 10 -20.74 8.80 -9.59
C LEU A 10 -20.67 7.58 -8.67
N GLU A 11 -21.73 7.31 -7.89
CA GLU A 11 -21.81 6.09 -7.05
C GLU A 11 -22.04 4.85 -7.93
N GLU A 12 -22.93 4.95 -8.94
CA GLU A 12 -23.11 3.87 -9.90
C GLU A 12 -21.85 3.61 -10.74
N LEU A 13 -21.12 4.67 -11.10
CA LEU A 13 -19.85 4.54 -11.79
C LEU A 13 -18.81 3.81 -10.93
N ALA A 14 -18.74 4.10 -9.63
CA ALA A 14 -17.85 3.40 -8.69
C ALA A 14 -18.15 1.89 -8.63
N VAL A 15 -19.44 1.52 -8.67
CA VAL A 15 -19.85 0.11 -8.73
C VAL A 15 -19.42 -0.54 -10.05
N LYS A 16 -19.59 0.13 -11.20
CA LYS A 16 -19.16 -0.38 -12.51
C LYS A 16 -17.63 -0.57 -12.57
N ILE A 17 -16.86 0.37 -12.02
CA ILE A 17 -15.40 0.30 -11.93
C ILE A 17 -15.01 -0.93 -11.10
N THR A 18 -15.60 -1.11 -9.91
CA THR A 18 -15.33 -2.26 -9.04
C THR A 18 -15.67 -3.57 -9.73
N GLN A 19 -16.80 -3.66 -10.42
CA GLN A 19 -17.21 -4.85 -11.16
C GLN A 19 -16.30 -5.19 -12.34
N SER A 20 -15.61 -4.20 -12.90
CA SER A 20 -14.65 -4.40 -13.99
C SER A 20 -13.23 -4.81 -13.51
N GLY A 21 -13.01 -4.93 -12.21
CA GLY A 21 -11.79 -5.47 -11.61
C GLY A 21 -10.88 -4.45 -10.90
N ILE A 22 -11.27 -3.18 -10.79
CA ILE A 22 -10.54 -2.17 -9.99
C ILE A 22 -11.42 -1.75 -8.83
N ASN A 23 -11.04 -2.11 -7.60
CA ASN A 23 -11.85 -1.82 -6.42
C ASN A 23 -11.85 -0.32 -6.08
N VAL A 24 -13.04 0.27 -6.00
CA VAL A 24 -13.25 1.62 -5.45
C VAL A 24 -13.47 1.46 -3.95
N GLU A 25 -12.48 1.84 -3.14
CA GLU A 25 -12.56 1.73 -1.68
C GLU A 25 -13.46 2.81 -1.09
N LYS A 26 -13.37 4.03 -1.63
CA LYS A 26 -14.20 5.16 -1.18
C LYS A 26 -14.54 6.10 -2.32
N VAL A 27 -15.72 6.68 -2.23
CA VAL A 27 -16.14 7.86 -3.00
C VAL A 27 -16.17 9.03 -2.03
N ILE A 28 -15.33 10.03 -2.26
CA ILE A 28 -15.17 11.17 -1.38
C ILE A 28 -15.69 12.40 -2.10
N THR A 29 -16.80 12.95 -1.58
CA THR A 29 -17.38 14.20 -2.02
C THR A 29 -17.22 15.25 -0.94
N ASN A 30 -16.95 16.49 -1.32
CA ASN A 30 -16.83 17.62 -0.38
C ASN A 30 -18.14 18.42 -0.27
N HIS A 31 -19.27 17.81 -0.59
CA HIS A 31 -20.55 18.49 -0.45
C HIS A 31 -20.93 18.62 1.02
N ILE A 32 -21.07 19.83 1.50
CA ILE A 32 -21.56 20.17 2.84
C ILE A 32 -22.72 21.14 2.66
N ASP A 33 -23.92 20.71 3.04
CA ASP A 33 -25.10 21.55 2.97
C ASP A 33 -25.00 22.76 3.93
N ASN A 34 -25.63 23.85 3.57
CA ASN A 34 -25.69 25.09 4.37
C ASN A 34 -24.33 25.76 4.59
N LEU A 35 -23.36 25.59 3.66
CA LEU A 35 -22.19 26.44 3.56
C LEU A 35 -22.44 27.60 2.62
N VAL A 36 -22.01 28.80 3.02
CA VAL A 36 -22.12 29.99 2.17
C VAL A 36 -20.90 30.91 2.34
N ILE A 37 -20.57 31.64 1.30
CA ILE A 37 -19.62 32.75 1.39
C ILE A 37 -20.27 33.88 2.17
N GLY A 38 -19.65 34.32 3.24
CA GLY A 38 -20.10 35.48 4.04
C GLY A 38 -19.11 36.63 3.96
N LYS A 39 -19.59 37.86 4.25
CA LYS A 39 -18.74 39.03 4.43
C LYS A 39 -18.89 39.56 5.87
N VAL A 40 -17.80 39.67 6.57
CA VAL A 40 -17.79 40.29 7.93
C VAL A 40 -18.03 41.78 7.82
N ILE A 41 -19.20 42.24 8.30
CA ILE A 41 -19.61 43.64 8.27
C ILE A 41 -19.01 44.43 9.45
N SER A 42 -18.98 43.78 10.63
CA SER A 42 -18.37 44.33 11.83
C SER A 42 -17.77 43.20 12.68
N CYS A 43 -16.71 43.52 13.39
CA CYS A 43 -16.02 42.61 14.29
C CYS A 43 -15.62 43.37 15.55
N VAL A 44 -16.18 42.99 16.71
CA VAL A 44 -15.91 43.63 18.00
C VAL A 44 -15.50 42.57 19.02
N ASP A 45 -14.74 42.98 20.03
CA ASP A 45 -14.30 42.08 21.10
C ASP A 45 -15.50 41.51 21.88
N HIS A 46 -15.40 40.25 22.28
CA HIS A 46 -16.43 39.63 23.10
C HIS A 46 -16.39 40.16 24.53
N PRO A 47 -17.54 40.53 25.13
CA PRO A 47 -17.57 41.19 26.46
C PRO A 47 -16.95 40.34 27.59
N ASP A 48 -16.98 39.02 27.48
CA ASP A 48 -16.51 38.11 28.53
C ASP A 48 -15.36 37.16 28.02
N SER A 49 -14.55 37.64 27.06
CA SER A 49 -13.42 36.83 26.52
C SER A 49 -12.36 37.74 25.92
N ASP A 50 -11.10 37.35 26.11
CA ASP A 50 -9.89 38.01 25.61
C ASP A 50 -9.45 37.53 24.23
N HIS A 51 -10.07 36.47 23.69
CA HIS A 51 -9.71 35.84 22.39
C HIS A 51 -10.92 35.56 21.48
N LEU A 52 -12.15 35.89 21.92
CA LEU A 52 -13.34 35.75 21.09
C LEU A 52 -13.77 37.09 20.54
N HIS A 53 -14.34 37.06 19.34
CA HIS A 53 -14.93 38.23 18.68
C HIS A 53 -16.38 37.97 18.34
N VAL A 54 -17.21 39.01 18.42
CA VAL A 54 -18.60 39.00 17.97
C VAL A 54 -18.66 39.69 16.61
N CYS A 55 -19.00 38.90 15.59
CA CYS A 55 -19.03 39.34 14.22
C CYS A 55 -20.47 39.44 13.70
N MET A 56 -20.78 40.49 12.98
CA MET A 56 -21.97 40.56 12.12
C MET A 56 -21.56 40.19 10.71
N VAL A 57 -22.19 39.18 10.16
CA VAL A 57 -21.80 38.59 8.86
C VAL A 57 -22.97 38.63 7.89
N ASP A 58 -22.78 39.27 6.74
CA ASP A 58 -23.67 39.20 5.62
C ASP A 58 -23.46 37.84 4.91
N VAL A 59 -24.51 37.05 4.81
CA VAL A 59 -24.52 35.72 4.19
C VAL A 59 -25.39 35.65 2.93
N GLY A 60 -25.66 36.79 2.32
CA GLY A 60 -26.51 36.92 1.13
C GLY A 60 -28.02 36.79 1.41
N LYS A 61 -28.43 36.91 2.67
CA LYS A 61 -29.83 36.94 3.10
C LYS A 61 -30.27 38.38 3.42
N SER A 62 -31.58 38.58 3.67
CA SER A 62 -32.15 39.91 3.96
C SER A 62 -31.55 40.57 5.22
N GLU A 63 -31.04 39.77 6.16
CA GLU A 63 -30.45 40.26 7.39
C GLU A 63 -29.10 39.58 7.66
N ALA A 64 -28.14 40.36 8.12
CA ALA A 64 -26.86 39.84 8.59
C ALA A 64 -27.05 39.01 9.85
N ILE A 65 -26.23 37.97 10.02
CA ILE A 65 -26.28 37.11 11.20
C ILE A 65 -25.11 37.36 12.15
N GLN A 66 -25.40 37.22 13.44
CA GLN A 66 -24.36 37.31 14.47
C GLN A 66 -23.67 35.97 14.66
N ILE A 67 -22.33 35.98 14.63
CA ILE A 67 -21.49 34.80 14.84
C ILE A 67 -20.38 35.16 15.83
N VAL A 68 -20.14 34.29 16.82
CA VAL A 68 -18.98 34.39 17.71
C VAL A 68 -17.86 33.57 17.13
N CYS A 69 -16.69 34.20 16.92
CA CYS A 69 -15.51 33.56 16.29
C CYS A 69 -14.29 33.70 17.20
N GLY A 70 -13.50 32.64 17.31
CA GLY A 70 -12.25 32.61 18.08
C GLY A 70 -10.99 32.58 17.21
N ALA A 71 -11.11 32.77 15.89
CA ALA A 71 -9.97 32.75 15.01
C ALA A 71 -9.10 34.00 15.15
N PRO A 72 -7.76 33.87 15.18
CA PRO A 72 -6.84 34.98 15.39
C PRO A 72 -6.83 36.01 14.26
N ASN A 73 -7.26 35.62 13.07
CA ASN A 73 -7.22 36.45 11.86
C ASN A 73 -8.59 37.09 11.52
N VAL A 74 -9.65 36.82 12.29
CA VAL A 74 -10.98 37.41 12.00
C VAL A 74 -10.98 38.93 12.18
N ARG A 75 -11.51 39.66 11.17
CA ARG A 75 -11.63 41.14 11.19
C ARG A 75 -12.72 41.62 10.24
N GLU A 76 -13.11 42.87 10.41
CA GLU A 76 -14.06 43.53 9.52
C GLU A 76 -13.57 43.56 8.05
N GLY A 77 -14.49 43.39 7.13
CA GLY A 77 -14.26 43.45 5.67
C GLY A 77 -13.89 42.14 5.03
N LEU A 78 -13.51 41.12 5.80
CA LEU A 78 -13.14 39.79 5.24
C LEU A 78 -14.32 39.11 4.58
N LYS A 79 -14.02 38.39 3.47
CA LYS A 79 -14.87 37.36 2.94
C LYS A 79 -14.41 36.00 3.48
N VAL A 80 -15.35 35.23 4.01
CA VAL A 80 -15.08 34.04 4.81
C VAL A 80 -16.07 32.93 4.46
N ILE A 81 -15.72 31.71 4.85
CA ILE A 81 -16.62 30.55 4.74
C ILE A 81 -17.49 30.51 6.01
N VAL A 82 -18.79 30.44 5.83
CA VAL A 82 -19.78 30.40 6.92
C VAL A 82 -20.61 29.14 6.85
N SER A 83 -20.59 28.35 7.92
CA SER A 83 -21.53 27.24 8.14
C SER A 83 -22.77 27.79 8.85
N LEU A 84 -23.91 27.68 8.17
CA LEU A 84 -25.22 28.07 8.73
C LEU A 84 -25.79 26.95 9.63
N PRO A 85 -26.74 27.26 10.53
CA PRO A 85 -27.43 26.22 11.30
C PRO A 85 -28.05 25.14 10.42
N GLY A 86 -27.80 23.86 10.77
CA GLY A 86 -28.17 22.68 10.00
C GLY A 86 -27.05 22.16 9.10
N ALA A 87 -25.90 22.86 9.00
CA ALA A 87 -24.71 22.27 8.38
C ALA A 87 -24.16 21.14 9.25
N VAL A 88 -23.73 20.05 8.63
CA VAL A 88 -23.06 18.93 9.30
C VAL A 88 -21.63 18.87 8.80
N LEU A 89 -20.70 19.24 9.66
CA LEU A 89 -19.28 19.23 9.37
C LEU A 89 -18.66 17.83 9.61
N PRO A 90 -17.42 17.54 9.12
CA PRO A 90 -16.72 16.31 9.37
C PRO A 90 -16.73 15.89 10.85
N GLY A 91 -16.85 14.59 11.12
CA GLY A 91 -17.02 14.08 12.49
C GLY A 91 -18.46 14.17 13.03
N ASN A 92 -19.48 14.34 12.15
CA ASN A 92 -20.90 14.51 12.52
C ASN A 92 -21.14 15.72 13.42
N PHE A 93 -20.36 16.78 13.23
CA PHE A 93 -20.52 18.01 14.00
C PHE A 93 -21.59 18.90 13.38
N GLU A 94 -22.80 18.88 13.98
CA GLU A 94 -23.95 19.68 13.52
C GLU A 94 -23.88 21.10 14.06
N ILE A 95 -23.93 22.10 13.17
CA ILE A 95 -23.98 23.53 13.53
C ILE A 95 -25.39 23.89 13.96
N LYS A 96 -25.51 24.41 15.16
CA LYS A 96 -26.79 24.85 15.77
C LYS A 96 -26.73 26.31 16.21
N LYS A 97 -27.91 26.95 16.26
CA LYS A 97 -28.05 28.23 16.94
C LYS A 97 -27.75 28.02 18.42
N GLY A 98 -26.87 28.83 18.98
CA GLY A 98 -26.46 28.67 20.36
C GLY A 98 -25.99 29.96 21.02
N LYS A 99 -25.54 29.86 22.26
CA LYS A 99 -24.88 30.97 22.97
C LYS A 99 -23.46 30.54 23.36
N ILE A 100 -22.49 31.38 23.03
CA ILE A 100 -21.11 31.22 23.43
C ILE A 100 -20.79 32.28 24.47
N ARG A 101 -20.49 31.86 25.69
CA ARG A 101 -20.31 32.76 26.86
C ARG A 101 -21.40 33.85 26.96
N GLY A 102 -22.68 33.45 26.80
CA GLY A 102 -23.85 34.35 26.92
C GLY A 102 -24.24 35.11 25.65
N VAL A 103 -23.38 35.22 24.65
CA VAL A 103 -23.63 35.91 23.37
C VAL A 103 -24.15 34.92 22.32
N GLU A 104 -25.20 35.31 21.60
CA GLU A 104 -25.80 34.45 20.54
C GLU A 104 -24.85 34.27 19.35
N SER A 105 -24.77 33.02 18.86
CA SER A 105 -24.06 32.66 17.64
C SER A 105 -25.00 31.88 16.73
N ASN A 106 -25.25 32.39 15.54
CA ASN A 106 -26.18 31.84 14.56
C ASN A 106 -25.45 31.16 13.38
N GLY A 107 -24.32 30.52 13.62
CA GLY A 107 -23.47 29.86 12.65
C GLY A 107 -22.03 29.81 13.14
N MET A 108 -21.13 29.41 12.26
CA MET A 108 -19.69 29.31 12.52
C MET A 108 -18.93 29.81 11.29
N ILE A 109 -17.91 30.65 11.50
CA ILE A 109 -16.91 30.98 10.47
C ILE A 109 -15.86 29.88 10.50
N CYS A 110 -15.57 29.26 9.37
CA CYS A 110 -14.81 28.02 9.29
C CYS A 110 -13.40 28.21 8.74
N ALA A 111 -12.46 27.49 9.33
CA ALA A 111 -11.17 27.18 8.71
C ALA A 111 -11.31 25.96 7.76
N LEU A 112 -10.38 25.79 6.82
CA LEU A 112 -10.42 24.67 5.88
C LEU A 112 -10.30 23.30 6.58
N TYR A 113 -9.50 23.20 7.64
CA TYR A 113 -9.38 21.95 8.40
C TYR A 113 -10.67 21.54 9.13
N GLU A 114 -11.55 22.47 9.46
CA GLU A 114 -12.86 22.19 10.07
C GLU A 114 -13.85 21.62 9.05
N LEU A 115 -13.63 21.93 7.78
CA LEU A 115 -14.37 21.38 6.64
C LEU A 115 -13.77 20.06 6.11
N GLY A 116 -12.67 19.58 6.70
CA GLY A 116 -11.96 18.40 6.23
C GLY A 116 -11.20 18.61 4.90
N LEU A 117 -10.96 19.87 4.53
CA LEU A 117 -10.30 20.27 3.29
C LEU A 117 -8.79 20.47 3.45
N GLU A 118 -8.31 20.48 4.70
CA GLU A 118 -6.91 20.64 5.09
C GLU A 118 -6.64 19.81 6.35
N GLU A 119 -5.40 19.37 6.57
CA GLU A 119 -5.04 18.66 7.80
C GLU A 119 -4.93 19.63 8.96
N LYS A 120 -5.46 19.25 10.14
CA LYS A 120 -5.32 20.03 11.35
C LYS A 120 -3.97 19.82 12.00
N ASN A 121 -3.09 20.82 11.95
CA ASN A 121 -1.80 20.87 12.61
C ASN A 121 -1.55 22.25 13.23
N ASP A 122 -0.40 22.46 13.86
CA ASP A 122 -0.09 23.73 14.53
C ASP A 122 -0.03 24.92 13.55
N GLU A 123 0.41 24.72 12.33
CA GLU A 123 0.52 25.74 11.29
C GLU A 123 -0.87 26.16 10.79
N THR A 124 -1.72 25.19 10.43
CA THR A 124 -3.09 25.46 9.95
C THR A 124 -3.99 26.02 11.04
N TYR A 125 -3.77 25.60 12.29
CA TYR A 125 -4.45 26.17 13.43
C TYR A 125 -4.06 27.63 13.70
N ALA A 126 -2.76 27.96 13.58
CA ALA A 126 -2.28 29.33 13.73
C ALA A 126 -2.72 30.27 12.59
N LYS A 127 -2.91 29.72 11.37
CA LYS A 127 -3.47 30.44 10.22
C LYS A 127 -4.89 30.93 10.49
N GLY A 128 -5.71 30.13 11.18
CA GLY A 128 -7.09 30.48 11.53
C GLY A 128 -8.07 30.18 10.38
N ILE A 129 -9.06 31.08 10.20
CA ILE A 129 -10.10 30.96 9.16
C ILE A 129 -9.55 31.24 7.77
N GLU A 130 -10.19 30.66 6.74
CA GLU A 130 -9.85 30.94 5.34
C GLU A 130 -10.33 32.31 4.90
N GLU A 131 -9.42 33.11 4.36
CA GLU A 131 -9.70 34.44 3.81
C GLU A 131 -9.92 34.32 2.29
N LEU A 132 -11.16 34.53 1.85
CA LEU A 132 -11.49 34.44 0.43
C LEU A 132 -11.18 35.76 -0.29
N ASN A 133 -10.83 35.67 -1.57
CA ASN A 133 -10.50 36.83 -2.39
C ASN A 133 -11.68 37.76 -2.59
N SER A 134 -11.40 38.98 -3.02
CA SER A 134 -12.40 40.07 -3.19
C SER A 134 -13.45 39.77 -4.27
N ASP A 135 -13.19 38.84 -5.21
CA ASP A 135 -14.11 38.41 -6.26
C ASP A 135 -15.14 37.37 -5.79
N ALA A 136 -14.93 36.73 -4.63
CA ALA A 136 -15.89 35.78 -4.07
C ALA A 136 -17.24 36.48 -3.80
N LYS A 137 -18.36 35.90 -4.24
CA LYS A 137 -19.69 36.51 -4.10
C LYS A 137 -20.39 35.96 -2.86
N VAL A 138 -20.87 36.88 -2.04
CA VAL A 138 -21.62 36.57 -0.83
C VAL A 138 -22.88 35.75 -1.15
N GLY A 139 -23.11 34.69 -0.39
CA GLY A 139 -24.24 33.77 -0.58
C GLY A 139 -23.98 32.60 -1.56
N GLU A 140 -22.87 32.62 -2.32
CA GLU A 140 -22.46 31.49 -3.15
C GLU A 140 -21.86 30.34 -2.32
N ASP A 141 -21.81 29.16 -2.89
CA ASP A 141 -21.18 27.97 -2.29
C ASP A 141 -19.64 28.13 -2.26
N PRO A 142 -19.01 28.15 -1.07
CA PRO A 142 -17.57 28.30 -0.95
C PRO A 142 -16.78 27.09 -1.52
N ILE A 143 -17.34 25.89 -1.45
CA ILE A 143 -16.69 24.68 -1.99
C ILE A 143 -16.52 24.80 -3.50
N LYS A 144 -17.58 25.25 -4.16
CA LYS A 144 -17.58 25.49 -5.61
C LYS A 144 -16.67 26.66 -5.98
N TYR A 145 -16.68 27.75 -5.21
CA TYR A 145 -15.80 28.89 -5.43
C TYR A 145 -14.33 28.48 -5.35
N LEU A 146 -13.96 27.66 -4.37
CA LEU A 146 -12.61 27.13 -4.21
C LEU A 146 -12.29 26.04 -5.25
N GLY A 147 -13.29 25.56 -6.03
CA GLY A 147 -13.15 24.46 -7.00
C GLY A 147 -12.81 23.15 -6.32
N LEU A 148 -13.37 22.91 -5.15
CA LEU A 148 -13.22 21.69 -4.36
C LEU A 148 -14.49 20.83 -4.39
N ASP A 149 -15.45 21.14 -5.26
CA ASP A 149 -16.69 20.41 -5.51
C ASP A 149 -16.49 19.13 -6.35
N ASP A 150 -15.25 18.76 -6.59
CA ASP A 150 -14.86 17.56 -7.31
C ASP A 150 -15.05 16.28 -6.47
N THR A 151 -15.28 15.15 -7.13
CA THR A 151 -15.40 13.84 -6.51
C THR A 151 -14.09 13.06 -6.65
N LEU A 152 -13.57 12.56 -5.53
CA LEU A 152 -12.36 11.75 -5.50
C LEU A 152 -12.72 10.28 -5.28
N TYR A 153 -12.23 9.40 -6.15
CA TYR A 153 -12.23 7.96 -5.93
C TYR A 153 -10.92 7.51 -5.30
N GLU A 154 -10.99 6.84 -4.14
CA GLU A 154 -9.88 6.11 -3.58
C GLU A 154 -9.90 4.69 -4.17
N LEU A 155 -8.84 4.34 -4.91
CA LEU A 155 -8.79 3.10 -5.69
C LEU A 155 -7.75 2.14 -5.12
N ASP A 156 -8.12 0.87 -4.94
CA ASP A 156 -7.16 -0.22 -4.75
C ASP A 156 -6.80 -0.81 -6.12
N ILE A 157 -5.67 -0.34 -6.66
CA ILE A 157 -5.18 -0.78 -7.97
C ILE A 157 -4.32 -2.02 -7.79
N HIS A 158 -4.74 -3.15 -8.38
CA HIS A 158 -3.99 -4.38 -8.39
C HIS A 158 -2.57 -4.20 -8.92
N LYS A 159 -1.61 -4.94 -8.34
CA LYS A 159 -0.17 -4.77 -8.65
C LYS A 159 0.17 -4.88 -10.14
N HIS A 160 -0.50 -5.74 -10.88
CA HIS A 160 -0.28 -5.90 -12.32
C HIS A 160 -0.83 -4.73 -13.14
N ARG A 161 -1.92 -4.04 -12.68
CA ARG A 161 -2.52 -2.89 -13.35
C ARG A 161 -1.86 -1.54 -13.01
N ASN A 162 -0.79 -1.53 -12.21
CA ASN A 162 -0.11 -0.29 -11.83
C ASN A 162 0.56 0.42 -13.03
N ASN A 163 0.92 -0.33 -14.08
CA ASN A 163 1.60 0.23 -15.24
C ASN A 163 0.69 1.05 -16.14
N ASP A 164 -0.62 0.80 -16.10
CA ASP A 164 -1.61 1.47 -16.93
C ASP A 164 -2.64 2.28 -16.14
N CYS A 165 -3.01 1.87 -14.91
CA CYS A 165 -4.06 2.53 -14.14
C CYS A 165 -3.55 3.47 -13.02
N TYR A 166 -2.24 3.51 -12.73
CA TYR A 166 -1.69 4.35 -11.65
C TYR A 166 -1.45 5.82 -12.08
N TYR A 167 -2.18 6.29 -13.08
CA TYR A 167 -2.18 7.65 -13.58
C TYR A 167 -3.48 7.96 -14.34
N HIS A 168 -3.85 9.25 -14.42
CA HIS A 168 -5.18 9.67 -14.84
C HIS A 168 -5.54 9.28 -16.29
N ILE A 169 -4.62 9.43 -17.24
CA ILE A 169 -4.87 9.06 -18.64
C ILE A 169 -5.05 7.54 -18.76
N GLY A 170 -4.25 6.75 -18.07
CA GLY A 170 -4.38 5.29 -18.10
C GLY A 170 -5.70 4.84 -17.48
N PHE A 171 -6.08 5.42 -16.35
CA PHE A 171 -7.38 5.16 -15.75
C PHE A 171 -8.54 5.65 -16.60
N ALA A 172 -8.38 6.75 -17.36
CA ALA A 172 -9.37 7.20 -18.31
C ALA A 172 -9.62 6.19 -19.44
N TYR A 173 -8.59 5.46 -19.89
CA TYR A 173 -8.80 4.34 -20.84
C TYR A 173 -9.64 3.22 -20.22
N GLU A 174 -9.47 2.93 -18.94
CA GLU A 174 -10.29 1.97 -18.24
C GLU A 174 -11.76 2.41 -18.14
N ILE A 175 -12.00 3.66 -17.74
CA ILE A 175 -13.36 4.24 -17.74
C ILE A 175 -13.93 4.27 -19.14
N GLY A 176 -13.11 4.56 -20.16
CA GLY A 176 -13.48 4.51 -21.56
C GLY A 176 -13.98 3.13 -21.99
N ALA A 177 -13.27 2.08 -21.59
CA ALA A 177 -13.68 0.71 -21.82
C ALA A 177 -15.01 0.38 -21.11
N ILE A 178 -15.15 0.76 -19.83
CA ILE A 178 -16.36 0.53 -19.04
C ILE A 178 -17.60 1.21 -19.65
N LEU A 179 -17.46 2.48 -20.07
CA LEU A 179 -18.55 3.30 -20.58
C LEU A 179 -18.71 3.23 -22.12
N ASN A 180 -17.84 2.51 -22.81
CA ASN A 180 -17.73 2.49 -24.27
C ASN A 180 -17.58 3.91 -24.85
N ARG A 181 -16.61 4.68 -24.32
CA ARG A 181 -16.33 6.07 -24.70
C ARG A 181 -14.87 6.26 -25.08
N ARG A 182 -14.63 7.18 -25.99
CA ARG A 182 -13.27 7.49 -26.45
C ARG A 182 -12.57 8.44 -25.48
N VAL A 183 -11.31 8.15 -25.19
CA VAL A 183 -10.42 9.02 -24.43
C VAL A 183 -9.87 10.15 -25.31
N VAL A 184 -9.86 11.37 -24.77
CA VAL A 184 -9.30 12.55 -25.42
C VAL A 184 -8.01 12.94 -24.70
N LEU A 185 -6.89 12.89 -25.41
CA LEU A 185 -5.61 13.28 -24.84
C LEU A 185 -5.48 14.80 -24.72
N PRO A 186 -4.75 15.30 -23.73
CA PRO A 186 -4.53 16.73 -23.54
C PRO A 186 -3.64 17.32 -24.64
N GLN A 187 -3.72 18.65 -24.83
CA GLN A 187 -2.87 19.36 -25.77
C GLN A 187 -1.39 19.30 -25.32
N ASP A 188 -0.49 19.04 -26.27
CA ASP A 188 0.95 18.91 -26.09
C ASP A 188 1.78 19.71 -27.12
N SER A 189 1.11 20.58 -27.89
CA SER A 189 1.76 21.44 -28.89
C SER A 189 2.35 22.69 -28.26
N PHE A 190 3.54 23.05 -28.67
CA PHE A 190 4.30 24.25 -28.24
C PHE A 190 5.15 24.79 -29.40
N LYS A 191 5.67 25.99 -29.26
CA LYS A 191 6.56 26.62 -30.23
C LYS A 191 8.01 26.38 -29.84
N GLU A 192 8.86 26.11 -30.81
CA GLU A 192 10.30 25.97 -30.65
C GLU A 192 11.02 27.25 -31.10
N VAL A 193 12.05 27.65 -30.35
CA VAL A 193 12.94 28.71 -30.75
C VAL A 193 14.04 28.16 -31.68
N ASN A 194 14.60 29.00 -32.55
CA ASN A 194 15.63 28.57 -33.55
C ASN A 194 17.00 28.40 -32.91
N ASP A 195 17.11 27.52 -31.90
CA ASP A 195 18.36 27.12 -31.26
C ASP A 195 18.22 25.65 -30.79
N SER A 196 19.23 24.83 -31.14
CA SER A 196 19.16 23.38 -30.83
C SER A 196 19.81 23.04 -29.51
N ILE A 197 19.20 22.15 -28.75
CA ILE A 197 19.80 21.59 -27.52
C ILE A 197 21.15 20.96 -27.77
N ASN A 198 21.40 20.41 -28.96
CA ASN A 198 22.67 19.76 -29.34
C ASN A 198 23.85 20.71 -29.30
N ASN A 199 23.61 22.02 -29.34
CA ASN A 199 24.67 23.05 -29.22
C ASN A 199 25.08 23.30 -27.76
N HIS A 200 24.28 22.82 -26.79
CA HIS A 200 24.36 23.22 -25.38
C HIS A 200 24.45 22.07 -24.42
N PHE A 201 24.25 20.83 -24.91
CA PHE A 201 24.10 19.70 -23.99
C PHE A 201 24.49 18.37 -24.64
N ASN A 202 25.17 17.51 -23.86
CA ASN A 202 25.58 16.17 -24.23
C ASN A 202 25.04 15.12 -23.23
N LEU A 203 24.65 13.97 -23.75
CA LEU A 203 24.18 12.83 -23.00
C LEU A 203 25.03 11.60 -23.28
N ASP A 204 25.55 10.98 -22.23
CA ASP A 204 26.14 9.65 -22.28
C ASP A 204 25.38 8.70 -21.33
N VAL A 205 25.16 7.46 -21.76
CA VAL A 205 24.52 6.40 -20.94
C VAL A 205 25.41 5.16 -21.00
N GLU A 206 26.05 4.84 -19.88
CA GLU A 206 26.98 3.70 -19.76
C GLU A 206 26.35 2.45 -19.18
N THR A 207 25.21 2.56 -18.45
CA THR A 207 24.54 1.43 -17.85
C THR A 207 23.43 0.86 -18.73
N GLU A 208 23.31 -0.47 -18.78
CA GLU A 208 22.19 -1.15 -19.44
C GLU A 208 20.85 -1.02 -18.67
N LYS A 209 20.92 -0.62 -17.40
CA LYS A 209 19.73 -0.40 -16.54
C LYS A 209 18.96 0.88 -16.87
N CYS A 210 19.44 1.70 -17.84
CA CYS A 210 18.72 2.84 -18.36
C CYS A 210 18.47 2.64 -19.88
N PRO A 211 17.46 1.87 -20.28
CA PRO A 211 17.19 1.58 -21.68
C PRO A 211 16.66 2.78 -22.47
N TYR A 212 16.16 3.81 -21.79
CA TYR A 212 15.62 5.00 -22.43
C TYR A 212 15.90 6.24 -21.60
N TYR A 213 16.44 7.24 -22.24
CA TYR A 213 16.64 8.55 -21.66
C TYR A 213 16.41 9.61 -22.72
N THR A 214 15.61 10.63 -22.42
CA THR A 214 15.39 11.76 -23.30
C THR A 214 15.46 13.05 -22.50
N ALA A 215 16.07 14.06 -23.09
CA ALA A 215 16.20 15.35 -22.46
C ALA A 215 15.85 16.48 -23.43
N ARG A 216 15.26 17.55 -22.90
CA ARG A 216 14.94 18.78 -23.61
C ARG A 216 15.37 20.00 -22.79
N MET A 217 15.91 20.99 -23.45
CA MET A 217 16.33 22.24 -22.81
C MET A 217 15.26 23.32 -22.98
N VAL A 218 15.02 24.05 -21.89
CA VAL A 218 14.06 25.15 -21.82
C VAL A 218 14.73 26.36 -21.19
N ARG A 219 14.54 27.53 -21.75
CA ARG A 219 15.16 28.80 -21.32
C ARG A 219 14.14 29.84 -20.91
N ASN A 220 14.65 30.87 -20.25
CA ASN A 220 13.90 32.09 -19.88
C ASN A 220 12.64 31.80 -19.06
N ILE A 221 12.64 30.73 -18.28
CA ILE A 221 11.51 30.41 -17.39
C ILE A 221 11.39 31.46 -16.30
N LYS A 222 10.15 31.67 -15.88
CA LYS A 222 9.82 32.52 -14.72
C LYS A 222 9.19 31.66 -13.64
N ILE A 223 9.90 31.55 -12.52
CA ILE A 223 9.37 30.91 -11.33
C ILE A 223 8.30 31.82 -10.72
N LYS A 224 7.11 31.27 -10.55
CA LYS A 224 5.96 31.96 -9.96
C LYS A 224 4.99 30.95 -9.35
N GLU A 225 3.97 31.44 -8.69
CA GLU A 225 2.90 30.57 -8.18
C GLU A 225 2.21 29.80 -9.32
N SER A 226 1.87 28.55 -9.04
CA SER A 226 1.18 27.68 -10.00
C SER A 226 -0.24 28.14 -10.30
N PRO A 227 -0.76 27.88 -11.50
CA PRO A 227 -2.17 28.10 -11.82
C PRO A 227 -3.08 27.32 -10.86
N ASP A 228 -4.20 27.91 -10.48
CA ASP A 228 -5.13 27.34 -9.49
C ASP A 228 -5.60 25.95 -9.83
N PHE A 229 -5.85 25.63 -11.10
CA PHE A 229 -6.27 24.31 -11.50
C PHE A 229 -5.19 23.22 -11.26
N ILE A 230 -3.89 23.57 -11.42
CA ILE A 230 -2.77 22.66 -11.11
C ILE A 230 -2.68 22.48 -9.59
N LYS A 231 -2.68 23.57 -8.81
CA LYS A 231 -2.63 23.52 -7.35
C LYS A 231 -3.76 22.63 -6.79
N ARG A 232 -5.00 22.88 -7.19
CA ARG A 232 -6.17 22.13 -6.72
C ARG A 232 -6.05 20.63 -7.01
N ARG A 233 -5.62 20.24 -8.22
CA ARG A 233 -5.46 18.84 -8.61
C ARG A 233 -4.33 18.14 -7.86
N LEU A 234 -3.22 18.83 -7.63
CA LEU A 234 -2.12 18.30 -6.81
C LEU A 234 -2.56 18.07 -5.37
N ILE A 235 -3.24 19.04 -4.76
CA ILE A 235 -3.77 18.93 -3.39
C ILE A 235 -4.73 17.75 -3.30
N ARG A 236 -5.63 17.59 -4.27
CA ARG A 236 -6.58 16.46 -4.32
C ARG A 236 -5.88 15.11 -4.45
N ALA A 237 -4.74 15.07 -5.14
CA ALA A 237 -3.90 13.88 -5.24
C ALA A 237 -2.96 13.68 -4.04
N GLY A 238 -3.09 14.49 -2.98
CA GLY A 238 -2.24 14.40 -1.78
C GLY A 238 -0.84 15.00 -1.94
N MET A 239 -0.62 15.86 -2.96
CA MET A 239 0.66 16.49 -3.22
C MET A 239 0.62 17.97 -2.84
N ARG A 240 1.67 18.46 -2.15
CA ARG A 240 1.81 19.87 -1.79
C ARG A 240 2.32 20.68 -2.99
N PRO A 241 1.62 21.75 -3.43
CA PRO A 241 2.13 22.67 -4.44
C PRO A 241 3.36 23.44 -3.94
N ILE A 242 4.31 23.71 -4.83
CA ILE A 242 5.57 24.42 -4.53
C ILE A 242 5.65 25.68 -5.39
N ASN A 243 5.89 25.50 -6.71
CA ASN A 243 5.93 26.56 -7.70
C ASN A 243 5.51 26.01 -9.07
N ASN A 244 5.25 26.91 -10.03
CA ASN A 244 4.75 26.52 -11.36
C ASN A 244 5.62 25.48 -12.09
N VAL A 245 6.94 25.48 -11.91
CA VAL A 245 7.85 24.58 -12.60
C VAL A 245 7.83 23.18 -11.95
N VAL A 246 8.00 23.09 -10.64
CA VAL A 246 7.96 21.83 -9.90
C VAL A 246 6.57 21.20 -10.01
N ASP A 247 5.52 22.00 -9.87
CA ASP A 247 4.14 21.53 -9.92
C ASP A 247 3.74 21.01 -11.30
N ILE A 248 4.28 21.59 -12.39
CA ILE A 248 4.10 21.07 -13.74
C ILE A 248 4.72 19.67 -13.87
N SER A 249 5.90 19.42 -13.30
CA SER A 249 6.50 18.07 -13.35
C SER A 249 5.64 17.04 -12.61
N ASN A 250 5.16 17.40 -11.42
CA ASN A 250 4.27 16.55 -10.62
C ASN A 250 2.91 16.34 -11.29
N TYR A 251 2.34 17.39 -11.88
CA TYR A 251 1.08 17.32 -12.61
C TYR A 251 1.18 16.37 -13.81
N VAL A 252 2.24 16.48 -14.63
CA VAL A 252 2.45 15.61 -15.78
C VAL A 252 2.72 14.16 -15.34
N MET A 253 3.41 13.96 -14.23
CA MET A 253 3.59 12.62 -13.65
C MET A 253 2.25 12.00 -13.26
N LEU A 254 1.33 12.73 -12.63
CA LEU A 254 -0.02 12.24 -12.33
C LEU A 254 -0.85 12.02 -13.60
N GLU A 255 -0.65 12.84 -14.62
CA GLU A 255 -1.39 12.79 -15.89
C GLU A 255 -0.99 11.58 -16.74
N TYR A 256 0.34 11.35 -16.95
CA TYR A 256 0.90 10.33 -17.85
C TYR A 256 1.56 9.14 -17.16
N GLY A 257 1.71 9.17 -15.85
CA GLY A 257 2.45 8.13 -15.11
C GLY A 257 3.97 8.21 -15.24
N GLN A 258 4.49 9.17 -15.99
CA GLN A 258 5.91 9.36 -16.27
C GLN A 258 6.48 10.42 -15.32
N PRO A 259 7.34 10.04 -14.36
CA PRO A 259 8.09 11.03 -13.59
C PRO A 259 9.02 11.82 -14.48
N LEU A 260 9.04 13.13 -14.30
CA LEU A 260 9.97 14.05 -14.93
C LEU A 260 10.87 14.66 -13.86
N HIS A 261 12.14 14.87 -14.20
CA HIS A 261 13.03 15.63 -13.34
C HIS A 261 13.51 16.89 -14.07
N PHE A 262 13.48 18.01 -13.36
CA PHE A 262 13.90 19.31 -13.89
C PHE A 262 15.18 19.73 -13.17
N PHE A 263 16.29 19.77 -13.92
CA PHE A 263 17.56 20.25 -13.42
C PHE A 263 17.71 21.74 -13.71
N ASP A 264 18.22 22.51 -12.76
CA ASP A 264 18.77 23.83 -13.05
C ASP A 264 19.97 23.68 -14.00
N LYS A 265 19.83 24.17 -15.22
CA LYS A 265 20.84 24.00 -16.28
C LYS A 265 22.19 24.63 -15.94
N LYS A 266 22.17 25.75 -15.22
CA LYS A 266 23.38 26.46 -14.80
C LYS A 266 24.15 25.68 -13.74
N LYS A 267 23.44 25.01 -12.83
CA LYS A 267 24.07 24.17 -11.80
C LYS A 267 24.50 22.81 -12.34
N LEU A 268 23.75 22.24 -13.30
CA LEU A 268 24.04 20.95 -13.93
C LEU A 268 25.24 21.00 -14.88
N GLY A 269 25.44 22.13 -15.62
CA GLY A 269 26.44 22.22 -16.70
C GLY A 269 25.95 21.65 -18.04
N ASP A 270 26.88 21.26 -18.90
CA ASP A 270 26.59 20.92 -20.29
C ASP A 270 26.59 19.43 -20.61
N LYS A 271 26.65 18.59 -19.58
CA LYS A 271 26.73 17.16 -19.76
C LYS A 271 25.89 16.41 -18.69
N VAL A 272 25.26 15.31 -19.10
CA VAL A 272 24.78 14.27 -18.22
C VAL A 272 25.42 12.93 -18.59
N LEU A 273 25.88 12.22 -17.57
CA LEU A 273 26.32 10.83 -17.68
C LEU A 273 25.48 9.96 -16.73
N VAL A 274 24.76 9.01 -17.31
CA VAL A 274 24.01 7.99 -16.57
C VAL A 274 24.85 6.72 -16.46
N ARG A 275 25.15 6.29 -15.24
CA ARG A 275 26.01 5.12 -14.98
C ARG A 275 25.60 4.40 -13.70
N ASP A 276 26.16 3.22 -13.47
CA ASP A 276 26.13 2.61 -12.14
C ASP A 276 26.96 3.44 -11.15
N ALA A 277 26.51 3.53 -9.92
CA ALA A 277 27.23 4.25 -8.86
C ALA A 277 28.54 3.54 -8.52
N LYS A 278 29.50 4.29 -7.99
CA LYS A 278 30.71 3.73 -7.39
C LYS A 278 30.40 3.25 -5.97
N GLU A 279 31.08 2.21 -5.53
CA GLU A 279 30.89 1.71 -4.15
C GLU A 279 31.26 2.78 -3.12
N GLY A 280 30.33 3.08 -2.21
CA GLY A 280 30.47 4.13 -1.20
C GLY A 280 30.31 5.56 -1.73
N GLU A 281 29.86 5.75 -2.96
CA GLU A 281 29.60 7.07 -3.56
C GLU A 281 28.49 7.80 -2.78
N LYS A 282 28.69 9.09 -2.55
CA LYS A 282 27.79 9.90 -1.72
C LYS A 282 27.03 10.92 -2.57
N VAL A 283 25.76 11.12 -2.23
CA VAL A 283 24.89 12.15 -2.79
C VAL A 283 24.03 12.75 -1.69
N ILE A 284 23.86 14.08 -1.68
CA ILE A 284 22.86 14.75 -0.84
C ILE A 284 21.59 14.88 -1.68
N THR A 285 20.52 14.27 -1.21
CA THR A 285 19.23 14.29 -1.90
C THR A 285 18.40 15.52 -1.51
N LEU A 286 17.33 15.84 -2.28
CA LEU A 286 16.44 16.99 -2.07
C LEU A 286 15.83 17.11 -0.67
N ASP A 287 15.82 16.02 0.12
CA ASP A 287 15.43 16.02 1.52
C ASP A 287 16.58 16.41 2.49
N GLY A 288 17.70 16.91 1.97
CA GLY A 288 18.88 17.35 2.74
C GLY A 288 19.69 16.22 3.38
N LYS A 289 19.43 14.93 3.04
CA LYS A 289 20.11 13.79 3.63
C LYS A 289 21.23 13.25 2.75
N GLU A 290 22.38 12.96 3.37
CA GLU A 290 23.46 12.25 2.70
C GLU A 290 23.09 10.78 2.52
N ARG A 291 23.18 10.28 1.29
CA ARG A 291 22.94 8.88 0.92
C ARG A 291 24.23 8.23 0.45
N ILE A 292 24.47 7.01 0.91
CA ILE A 292 25.63 6.19 0.51
C ILE A 292 25.14 5.13 -0.48
N LEU A 293 25.74 5.15 -1.66
CA LEU A 293 25.34 4.28 -2.78
C LEU A 293 26.28 3.09 -2.90
N SER A 294 25.84 2.07 -3.61
CA SER A 294 26.64 0.91 -4.00
C SER A 294 26.65 0.77 -5.52
N SER A 295 27.50 -0.09 -6.03
CA SER A 295 27.61 -0.39 -7.46
C SER A 295 26.35 -1.01 -8.09
N ALA A 296 25.35 -1.39 -7.28
CA ALA A 296 24.04 -1.85 -7.76
C ALA A 296 23.08 -0.70 -8.11
N ASP A 297 23.32 0.49 -7.53
CA ASP A 297 22.47 1.67 -7.70
C ASP A 297 22.81 2.42 -9.01
N ILE A 298 21.83 3.12 -9.56
CA ILE A 298 22.01 3.95 -10.77
C ILE A 298 22.12 5.42 -10.36
N VAL A 299 23.09 6.13 -10.89
CA VAL A 299 23.24 7.58 -10.69
C VAL A 299 23.22 8.33 -11.99
N ILE A 300 22.68 9.54 -11.93
CA ILE A 300 22.85 10.58 -12.95
C ILE A 300 23.90 11.53 -12.42
N THR A 301 24.88 11.87 -13.27
CA THR A 301 26.00 12.75 -12.92
C THR A 301 26.11 13.90 -13.92
N ASP A 302 26.77 15.00 -13.53
CA ASP A 302 27.15 16.10 -14.41
C ASP A 302 28.37 15.77 -15.31
N GLY A 303 28.76 14.49 -15.34
CA GLY A 303 29.97 13.96 -15.94
C GLY A 303 31.03 13.59 -14.91
N GLU A 304 30.98 14.15 -13.71
CA GLU A 304 31.90 13.89 -12.61
C GLU A 304 31.17 13.48 -11.31
N LYS A 305 30.27 14.34 -10.83
CA LYS A 305 29.59 14.22 -9.52
C LYS A 305 28.16 13.72 -9.66
N PRO A 306 27.64 12.94 -8.70
CA PRO A 306 26.24 12.57 -8.68
C PRO A 306 25.34 13.80 -8.48
N VAL A 307 24.30 13.90 -9.31
CA VAL A 307 23.28 14.95 -9.26
C VAL A 307 21.88 14.37 -9.01
N CYS A 308 21.73 13.05 -9.11
CA CYS A 308 20.46 12.38 -8.85
C CYS A 308 20.69 10.90 -8.57
N VAL A 309 19.94 10.33 -7.61
CA VAL A 309 19.72 8.89 -7.51
C VAL A 309 18.63 8.55 -8.51
N ALA A 310 19.03 7.96 -9.64
CA ALA A 310 18.18 7.76 -10.81
C ALA A 310 16.84 7.09 -10.46
N GLY A 311 15.74 7.70 -10.85
CA GLY A 311 14.39 7.20 -10.63
C GLY A 311 13.93 7.17 -9.17
N VAL A 312 14.73 7.65 -8.21
CA VAL A 312 14.40 7.68 -6.79
C VAL A 312 14.25 9.11 -6.28
N MET A 313 15.31 9.92 -6.32
CA MET A 313 15.26 11.31 -5.85
C MET A 313 16.39 12.15 -6.44
N GLY A 314 16.07 13.39 -6.82
CA GLY A 314 17.05 14.38 -7.26
C GLY A 314 18.04 14.77 -6.18
N GLY A 315 19.19 15.30 -6.60
CA GLY A 315 20.19 15.88 -5.72
C GLY A 315 19.92 17.36 -5.44
N GLU A 316 20.25 17.81 -4.23
CA GLU A 316 20.15 19.21 -3.81
C GLU A 316 20.99 20.15 -4.68
N ASN A 317 22.14 19.66 -5.17
CA ASN A 317 23.10 20.43 -5.93
C ASN A 317 22.63 20.92 -7.30
N THR A 318 21.53 20.40 -7.82
CA THR A 318 20.94 20.80 -9.12
C THR A 318 19.46 21.18 -9.03
N GLU A 319 18.99 21.44 -7.82
CA GLU A 319 17.60 21.81 -7.53
C GLU A 319 17.23 23.14 -8.22
N VAL A 320 15.99 23.19 -8.72
CA VAL A 320 15.36 24.40 -9.25
C VAL A 320 14.97 25.32 -8.09
N ASP A 321 15.46 26.56 -8.11
CA ASP A 321 15.13 27.58 -7.11
C ASP A 321 14.56 28.84 -7.78
N ASP A 322 14.23 29.86 -6.98
CA ASP A 322 13.61 31.11 -7.44
C ASP A 322 14.47 31.91 -8.45
N ASN A 323 15.77 31.61 -8.55
CA ASN A 323 16.70 32.28 -9.47
C ASN A 323 16.95 31.46 -10.74
N THR A 324 16.35 30.26 -10.85
CA THR A 324 16.51 29.39 -12.03
C THR A 324 15.84 30.02 -13.23
N THR A 325 16.59 30.18 -14.32
CA THR A 325 16.11 30.73 -15.60
C THR A 325 16.07 29.69 -16.71
N ASP A 326 16.97 28.72 -16.65
CA ASP A 326 17.11 27.67 -17.66
C ASP A 326 17.09 26.31 -17.02
N ILE A 327 16.31 25.39 -17.59
CA ILE A 327 16.19 24.01 -17.08
C ILE A 327 16.47 22.99 -18.16
N LEU A 328 16.98 21.85 -17.73
CA LEU A 328 16.98 20.62 -18.50
C LEU A 328 15.86 19.72 -17.99
N ILE A 329 14.95 19.33 -18.86
CA ILE A 329 13.89 18.37 -18.55
C ILE A 329 14.42 16.97 -18.86
N GLU A 330 14.41 16.08 -17.87
CA GLU A 330 14.66 14.66 -18.01
C GLU A 330 13.35 13.89 -18.08
N ALA A 331 13.26 12.95 -19.02
CA ALA A 331 12.28 11.89 -19.02
C ALA A 331 12.97 10.57 -19.38
N ALA A 332 12.92 9.58 -18.49
CA ALA A 332 13.70 8.36 -18.63
C ALA A 332 12.92 7.11 -18.28
N ILE A 333 13.48 5.95 -18.60
CA ILE A 333 13.04 4.64 -18.11
C ILE A 333 14.27 3.96 -17.52
N PHE A 334 14.11 3.47 -16.30
CA PHE A 334 15.12 2.71 -15.57
C PHE A 334 14.64 1.29 -15.30
N ASP A 335 15.58 0.37 -15.06
CA ASP A 335 15.24 -1.01 -14.68
C ASP A 335 14.42 -1.04 -13.38
N PRO A 336 13.17 -1.54 -13.43
CA PRO A 336 12.26 -1.50 -12.28
C PRO A 336 12.79 -2.23 -11.06
N VAL A 337 13.56 -3.31 -11.27
CA VAL A 337 14.12 -4.12 -10.19
C VAL A 337 15.18 -3.33 -9.44
N SER A 338 16.12 -2.71 -10.18
CA SER A 338 17.17 -1.86 -9.60
C SER A 338 16.57 -0.71 -8.79
N ILE A 339 15.54 -0.02 -9.32
CA ILE A 339 14.90 1.09 -8.59
C ILE A 339 14.23 0.60 -7.30
N ARG A 340 13.54 -0.55 -7.31
CA ARG A 340 12.94 -1.10 -6.08
C ARG A 340 13.97 -1.43 -5.02
N TYR A 341 15.09 -2.04 -5.40
CA TYR A 341 16.17 -2.35 -4.44
C TYR A 341 16.83 -1.10 -3.90
N THR A 342 17.14 -0.11 -4.75
CA THR A 342 17.72 1.17 -4.33
C THR A 342 16.78 1.91 -3.36
N ALA A 343 15.50 2.04 -3.71
CA ALA A 343 14.50 2.69 -2.86
C ALA A 343 14.35 2.00 -1.50
N ALA A 344 14.29 0.67 -1.48
CA ALA A 344 14.19 -0.11 -0.23
C ALA A 344 15.46 0.01 0.62
N LYS A 345 16.66 -0.07 0.01
CA LYS A 345 17.93 0.05 0.69
C LYS A 345 18.13 1.42 1.34
N LEU A 346 17.72 2.49 0.64
CA LEU A 346 17.86 3.86 1.12
C LEU A 346 16.71 4.30 2.05
N ASP A 347 15.71 3.43 2.27
CA ASP A 347 14.45 3.75 2.95
C ASP A 347 13.81 5.02 2.38
N LEU A 348 13.69 5.08 1.03
CA LEU A 348 13.29 6.26 0.29
C LEU A 348 12.23 5.91 -0.75
N ARG A 349 10.97 6.03 -0.33
CA ARG A 349 9.81 5.75 -1.18
C ARG A 349 9.21 7.06 -1.69
N SER A 350 9.62 7.49 -2.87
CA SER A 350 9.09 8.66 -3.58
C SER A 350 8.00 8.26 -4.59
N GLU A 351 7.17 9.22 -5.01
CA GLU A 351 6.20 9.04 -6.10
C GLU A 351 6.86 8.59 -7.41
N ALA A 352 8.08 9.05 -7.68
CA ALA A 352 8.89 8.59 -8.80
C ALA A 352 9.30 7.13 -8.64
N SER A 353 9.90 6.75 -7.50
CA SER A 353 10.37 5.38 -7.26
C SER A 353 9.24 4.34 -7.29
N ILE A 354 8.04 4.72 -6.85
CA ILE A 354 6.84 3.88 -6.94
C ILE A 354 6.52 3.57 -8.40
N ARG A 355 6.55 4.57 -9.30
CA ARG A 355 6.23 4.41 -10.71
C ARG A 355 7.34 3.69 -11.47
N TYR A 356 8.59 4.12 -11.33
CA TYR A 356 9.73 3.45 -11.96
C TYR A 356 9.86 1.99 -11.52
N GLY A 357 9.65 1.70 -10.24
CA GLY A 357 9.71 0.35 -9.70
C GLY A 357 8.65 -0.62 -10.25
N LYS A 358 7.67 -0.13 -11.00
CA LYS A 358 6.62 -0.93 -11.65
C LYS A 358 6.80 -1.06 -13.17
N GLY A 359 7.73 -0.30 -13.74
CA GLY A 359 7.97 -0.21 -15.17
C GLY A 359 7.11 0.88 -15.84
N LEU A 360 7.67 1.52 -16.84
CA LEU A 360 7.03 2.63 -17.56
C LEU A 360 6.93 2.33 -19.06
N ASN A 361 5.91 2.90 -19.70
CA ASN A 361 5.72 2.81 -21.14
C ASN A 361 6.51 3.93 -21.85
N PHE A 362 7.45 3.56 -22.69
CA PHE A 362 8.32 4.51 -23.42
C PHE A 362 7.54 5.46 -24.35
N GLU A 363 6.38 5.07 -24.87
CA GLU A 363 5.55 5.94 -25.71
C GLU A 363 4.99 7.14 -24.91
N TYR A 364 4.76 6.96 -23.62
CA TYR A 364 4.31 8.04 -22.75
C TYR A 364 5.46 8.92 -22.25
N THR A 365 6.69 8.44 -22.27
CA THR A 365 7.87 9.26 -21.94
C THR A 365 7.98 10.47 -22.87
N ASP A 366 7.89 10.26 -24.18
CA ASP A 366 7.95 11.36 -25.15
C ASP A 366 6.71 12.27 -25.07
N LYS A 367 5.52 11.71 -24.83
CA LYS A 367 4.27 12.49 -24.67
C LYS A 367 4.32 13.36 -23.40
N ALA A 368 4.79 12.81 -22.29
CA ALA A 368 4.94 13.54 -21.04
C ALA A 368 5.95 14.71 -21.18
N LEU A 369 7.07 14.47 -21.87
CA LEU A 369 8.04 15.51 -22.17
C LEU A 369 7.43 16.66 -22.99
N LYS A 370 6.67 16.35 -24.05
CA LYS A 370 5.96 17.34 -24.86
C LYS A 370 4.90 18.10 -24.04
N ARG A 371 4.15 17.37 -23.21
CA ARG A 371 3.12 17.97 -22.34
C ARG A 371 3.74 18.94 -21.34
N ALA A 372 4.87 18.59 -20.73
CA ALA A 372 5.60 19.49 -19.84
C ALA A 372 6.05 20.75 -20.56
N CYS A 373 6.61 20.64 -21.78
CA CYS A 373 6.98 21.78 -22.60
C CYS A 373 5.79 22.70 -22.90
N HIS A 374 4.64 22.14 -23.29
CA HIS A 374 3.40 22.90 -23.52
C HIS A 374 2.98 23.70 -22.27
N LEU A 375 3.01 23.06 -21.09
CA LEU A 375 2.59 23.71 -19.85
C LEU A 375 3.61 24.77 -19.40
N LEU A 376 4.91 24.53 -19.58
CA LEU A 376 5.96 25.50 -19.29
C LEU A 376 5.90 26.72 -20.19
N GLU A 377 5.68 26.54 -21.51
CA GLU A 377 5.47 27.66 -22.43
C GLU A 377 4.29 28.53 -21.95
N LYS A 378 3.19 27.90 -21.59
CA LYS A 378 1.95 28.59 -21.22
C LYS A 378 1.97 29.25 -19.85
N TYR A 379 2.64 28.62 -18.88
CA TYR A 379 2.52 29.02 -17.46
C TYR A 379 3.84 29.43 -16.80
N ALA A 380 4.97 29.26 -17.48
CA ALA A 380 6.28 29.72 -17.04
C ALA A 380 6.97 30.67 -18.02
N ASP A 381 6.28 31.15 -19.05
CA ASP A 381 6.81 32.03 -20.11
C ASP A 381 8.04 31.43 -20.83
N ALA A 382 8.11 30.11 -20.90
CA ALA A 382 9.29 29.34 -21.30
C ALA A 382 9.57 29.38 -22.81
N GLU A 383 10.82 29.44 -23.19
CA GLU A 383 11.32 29.24 -24.55
C GLU A 383 11.87 27.82 -24.72
N ILE A 384 11.27 27.03 -25.60
CA ILE A 384 11.61 25.63 -25.82
C ILE A 384 12.61 25.52 -26.97
N LEU A 385 13.78 24.92 -26.72
CA LEU A 385 14.78 24.70 -27.77
C LEU A 385 14.33 23.62 -28.75
N THR A 386 14.80 23.71 -29.99
CA THR A 386 14.60 22.64 -30.99
C THR A 386 15.37 21.39 -30.61
N ASP A 387 14.95 20.26 -31.20
CA ASP A 387 15.51 18.93 -31.00
C ASP A 387 15.35 18.38 -29.59
N ILE A 388 15.76 17.15 -29.42
CA ILE A 388 15.87 16.40 -28.14
C ILE A 388 17.17 15.61 -28.19
N VAL A 389 17.83 15.49 -27.05
CA VAL A 389 18.91 14.52 -26.88
C VAL A 389 18.32 13.22 -26.38
N LYS A 390 18.67 12.10 -27.01
CA LYS A 390 17.99 10.83 -26.78
C LYS A 390 18.94 9.64 -26.79
N HIS A 391 18.76 8.75 -25.79
CA HIS A 391 19.28 7.39 -25.79
C HIS A 391 18.10 6.43 -25.84
N ASP A 392 18.09 5.50 -26.81
CA ASP A 392 16.93 4.62 -27.06
C ASP A 392 17.41 3.21 -27.41
N LYS A 393 17.34 2.35 -26.42
CA LYS A 393 17.61 0.90 -26.52
C LYS A 393 16.42 0.04 -26.09
N VAL A 394 15.21 0.61 -26.06
CA VAL A 394 14.00 -0.11 -25.67
C VAL A 394 13.64 -1.15 -26.70
N ASP A 395 13.25 -2.34 -26.25
CA ASP A 395 12.62 -3.34 -27.11
C ASP A 395 11.23 -2.86 -27.56
N LYS A 396 11.11 -2.69 -28.88
CA LYS A 396 9.87 -2.22 -29.55
C LYS A 396 9.10 -3.34 -30.20
N THR A 397 9.39 -4.59 -29.86
CA THR A 397 8.67 -5.75 -30.38
C THR A 397 7.18 -5.65 -30.06
N ILE A 398 6.34 -5.85 -31.07
CA ILE A 398 4.89 -5.88 -30.90
C ILE A 398 4.50 -7.28 -30.43
N LYS A 399 3.80 -7.36 -29.30
CA LYS A 399 3.26 -8.61 -28.79
C LYS A 399 1.89 -8.89 -29.44
N THR A 400 1.68 -10.08 -29.93
CA THR A 400 0.40 -10.55 -30.50
C THR A 400 -0.01 -11.88 -29.88
N VAL A 401 -1.33 -12.10 -29.79
CA VAL A 401 -1.92 -13.35 -29.28
C VAL A 401 -2.90 -13.89 -30.31
N GLU A 402 -2.77 -15.17 -30.64
CA GLU A 402 -3.73 -15.88 -31.49
C GLU A 402 -4.61 -16.83 -30.67
N PHE A 403 -5.90 -16.80 -30.88
CA PHE A 403 -6.86 -17.69 -30.22
C PHE A 403 -8.15 -17.85 -31.02
N SER A 404 -8.90 -18.89 -30.72
CA SER A 404 -10.29 -19.08 -31.21
C SER A 404 -11.30 -18.65 -30.13
N PRO A 405 -12.54 -18.33 -30.51
CA PRO A 405 -13.61 -18.09 -29.53
C PRO A 405 -13.80 -19.26 -28.55
N ASP A 406 -13.58 -20.49 -29.02
CA ASP A 406 -13.71 -21.67 -28.19
C ASP A 406 -12.64 -21.74 -27.08
N ASP A 407 -11.44 -21.19 -27.32
CA ASP A 407 -10.37 -21.12 -26.28
C ASP A 407 -10.80 -20.20 -25.13
N ILE A 408 -11.34 -19.01 -25.46
CA ILE A 408 -11.86 -18.07 -24.46
C ILE A 408 -13.01 -18.70 -23.67
N ASN A 409 -13.98 -19.28 -24.39
CA ASN A 409 -15.16 -19.89 -23.78
C ASN A 409 -14.81 -21.06 -22.87
N LYS A 410 -13.79 -21.83 -23.22
CA LYS A 410 -13.28 -22.92 -22.39
C LYS A 410 -12.63 -22.43 -21.11
N LEU A 411 -11.87 -21.33 -21.18
CA LEU A 411 -11.21 -20.72 -20.01
C LEU A 411 -12.22 -20.10 -19.06
N LEU A 412 -13.20 -19.35 -19.58
CA LEU A 412 -14.22 -18.69 -18.78
C LEU A 412 -15.33 -19.61 -18.30
N GLY A 413 -15.49 -20.79 -18.93
CA GLY A 413 -16.53 -21.75 -18.60
C GLY A 413 -17.95 -21.35 -19.02
N ILE A 414 -18.07 -20.38 -19.94
CA ILE A 414 -19.34 -19.88 -20.50
C ILE A 414 -19.24 -19.77 -22.01
N LYS A 415 -20.36 -19.44 -22.67
CA LYS A 415 -20.39 -19.18 -24.10
C LYS A 415 -20.62 -17.68 -24.33
N ILE A 416 -19.58 -16.97 -24.75
CA ILE A 416 -19.60 -15.61 -25.28
C ILE A 416 -19.57 -15.71 -26.80
N ASP A 417 -20.41 -14.94 -27.48
CA ASP A 417 -20.44 -14.93 -28.95
C ASP A 417 -19.27 -14.11 -29.52
N GLU A 418 -18.88 -14.44 -30.76
CA GLU A 418 -17.74 -13.81 -31.45
C GLU A 418 -17.91 -12.28 -31.58
N GLU A 419 -19.12 -11.81 -31.78
CA GLU A 419 -19.42 -10.37 -31.90
C GLU A 419 -19.25 -9.65 -30.57
N ASP A 420 -19.65 -10.28 -29.46
CA ASP A 420 -19.42 -9.71 -28.11
C ASP A 420 -17.91 -9.64 -27.81
N MET A 421 -17.12 -10.66 -28.19
CA MET A 421 -15.66 -10.61 -28.03
C MET A 421 -15.03 -9.47 -28.84
N LYS A 422 -15.51 -9.21 -30.06
CA LYS A 422 -15.07 -8.08 -30.88
C LYS A 422 -15.40 -6.74 -30.25
N VAL A 423 -16.58 -6.63 -29.66
CA VAL A 423 -17.01 -5.42 -28.94
C VAL A 423 -16.07 -5.16 -27.74
N GLU A 424 -15.82 -6.18 -26.92
CA GLU A 424 -14.97 -6.00 -25.72
C GLU A 424 -13.51 -5.68 -26.07
N LEU A 425 -12.95 -6.31 -27.10
CA LEU A 425 -11.62 -5.97 -27.61
C LEU A 425 -11.56 -4.51 -28.13
N GLY A 426 -12.62 -4.08 -28.86
CA GLY A 426 -12.73 -2.71 -29.34
C GLY A 426 -12.83 -1.67 -28.21
N ARG A 427 -13.58 -1.97 -27.15
CA ARG A 427 -13.70 -1.13 -25.94
C ARG A 427 -12.36 -0.94 -25.23
N LEU A 428 -11.52 -1.98 -25.22
CA LEU A 428 -10.18 -1.96 -24.66
C LEU A 428 -9.12 -1.26 -25.54
N ASP A 429 -9.52 -0.85 -26.76
CA ASP A 429 -8.62 -0.31 -27.77
C ASP A 429 -7.51 -1.33 -28.17
N PHE A 430 -7.89 -2.62 -28.23
CA PHE A 430 -7.03 -3.68 -28.73
C PHE A 430 -7.27 -3.87 -30.22
N ALA A 431 -6.25 -3.61 -31.02
CA ALA A 431 -6.32 -3.90 -32.45
C ALA A 431 -6.36 -5.41 -32.66
N TYR A 432 -7.24 -5.85 -33.57
CA TYR A 432 -7.36 -7.28 -33.87
C TYR A 432 -7.66 -7.52 -35.36
N GLU A 433 -7.25 -8.70 -35.83
CA GLU A 433 -7.70 -9.30 -37.07
C GLU A 433 -8.53 -10.55 -36.75
N TYR A 434 -9.64 -10.76 -37.47
CA TYR A 434 -10.48 -11.94 -37.31
C TYR A 434 -10.65 -12.65 -38.66
N LYS A 435 -10.07 -13.82 -38.78
CA LYS A 435 -10.09 -14.63 -39.98
C LYS A 435 -10.15 -16.13 -39.64
N ASP A 436 -10.93 -16.90 -40.41
CA ASP A 436 -11.04 -18.36 -40.27
C ASP A 436 -11.34 -18.82 -38.82
N ARG A 437 -12.24 -18.09 -38.14
CA ARG A 437 -12.61 -18.29 -36.72
C ARG A 437 -11.44 -18.16 -35.76
N LYS A 438 -10.43 -17.35 -36.08
CA LYS A 438 -9.32 -17.02 -35.20
C LYS A 438 -9.17 -15.51 -35.06
N PHE A 439 -8.90 -15.08 -33.86
CA PHE A 439 -8.45 -13.74 -33.55
C PHE A 439 -6.93 -13.70 -33.53
N THR A 440 -6.33 -12.66 -34.09
CA THR A 440 -4.97 -12.23 -33.86
C THR A 440 -5.04 -10.85 -33.23
N VAL A 441 -4.81 -10.80 -31.93
CA VAL A 441 -4.94 -9.55 -31.13
C VAL A 441 -3.56 -8.94 -30.93
N THR A 442 -3.43 -7.63 -31.19
CA THR A 442 -2.24 -6.86 -30.88
C THR A 442 -2.37 -6.22 -29.50
N ILE A 443 -1.45 -6.52 -28.59
CA ILE A 443 -1.43 -5.97 -27.24
C ILE A 443 -0.95 -4.52 -27.31
N PRO A 444 -1.75 -3.52 -26.82
CA PRO A 444 -1.30 -2.13 -26.73
C PRO A 444 -0.10 -2.00 -25.81
N ARG A 445 0.90 -1.21 -26.21
CA ARG A 445 2.15 -1.05 -25.43
C ARG A 445 1.96 -0.46 -24.04
N ARG A 446 0.85 0.25 -23.79
CA ARG A 446 0.49 0.71 -22.44
C ARG A 446 0.17 -0.43 -21.48
N ARG A 447 -0.25 -1.60 -21.99
CA ARG A 447 -0.59 -2.79 -21.22
C ARG A 447 0.65 -3.67 -21.04
N LEU A 448 1.59 -3.23 -20.19
CA LEU A 448 2.81 -3.97 -19.84
C LEU A 448 2.53 -5.22 -19.00
N ASP A 449 1.35 -5.28 -18.39
CA ASP A 449 0.83 -6.36 -17.57
C ASP A 449 0.39 -7.59 -18.37
N ILE A 450 0.07 -7.41 -19.65
CA ILE A 450 -0.41 -8.48 -20.51
C ILE A 450 0.76 -9.16 -21.22
N ASP A 451 0.89 -10.44 -20.98
CA ASP A 451 1.79 -11.31 -21.74
C ASP A 451 1.05 -11.97 -22.92
N PRO A 452 1.75 -12.46 -23.94
CA PRO A 452 1.11 -13.03 -25.13
C PRO A 452 0.49 -14.42 -24.86
N TYR A 453 -0.37 -14.50 -23.82
CA TYR A 453 -1.10 -15.71 -23.45
C TYR A 453 -2.61 -15.49 -23.59
N VAL A 454 -3.30 -16.53 -24.05
CA VAL A 454 -4.76 -16.51 -24.21
C VAL A 454 -5.48 -16.24 -22.88
N ASN A 455 -4.91 -16.67 -21.76
CA ASN A 455 -5.48 -16.47 -20.43
C ASN A 455 -5.64 -14.99 -20.09
N ASP A 456 -4.64 -14.16 -20.42
CA ASP A 456 -4.67 -12.73 -20.13
C ASP A 456 -5.74 -12.03 -20.99
N ILE A 457 -5.91 -12.45 -22.24
CA ILE A 457 -6.97 -11.94 -23.10
C ILE A 457 -8.35 -12.43 -22.63
N ALA A 458 -8.45 -13.67 -22.14
CA ALA A 458 -9.70 -14.19 -21.57
C ALA A 458 -10.11 -13.40 -20.31
N GLU A 459 -9.14 -13.01 -19.47
CA GLU A 459 -9.40 -12.13 -18.34
C GLU A 459 -9.98 -10.78 -18.80
N GLU A 460 -9.35 -10.14 -19.78
CA GLU A 460 -9.78 -8.84 -20.29
C GLU A 460 -11.21 -8.88 -20.89
N ILE A 461 -11.51 -9.90 -21.68
CA ILE A 461 -12.87 -10.09 -22.22
C ILE A 461 -13.85 -10.40 -21.10
N GLY A 462 -13.50 -11.29 -20.18
CA GLY A 462 -14.38 -11.76 -19.10
C GLY A 462 -14.75 -10.64 -18.12
N ARG A 463 -13.80 -9.78 -17.75
CA ARG A 463 -14.04 -8.68 -16.80
C ARG A 463 -14.97 -7.59 -17.37
N LEU A 464 -14.85 -7.26 -18.65
CA LEU A 464 -15.76 -6.29 -19.31
C LEU A 464 -17.11 -6.89 -19.69
N TYR A 465 -17.15 -8.15 -20.09
CA TYR A 465 -18.40 -8.90 -20.24
C TYR A 465 -19.16 -8.98 -18.93
N GLY A 466 -18.45 -8.96 -17.80
CA GLY A 466 -18.95 -8.90 -16.45
C GLY A 466 -18.97 -10.28 -15.76
N TYR A 467 -18.18 -10.45 -14.74
CA TYR A 467 -18.11 -11.67 -13.94
C TYR A 467 -19.45 -12.07 -13.31
N GLN A 468 -20.33 -11.11 -13.08
CA GLN A 468 -21.70 -11.37 -12.61
C GLN A 468 -22.56 -12.18 -13.61
N ASN A 469 -22.18 -12.19 -14.90
CA ASN A 469 -22.83 -12.97 -15.94
C ASN A 469 -22.32 -14.41 -16.00
N LEU A 470 -21.25 -14.74 -15.25
CA LEU A 470 -20.70 -16.09 -15.22
C LEU A 470 -21.56 -16.99 -14.33
N VAL A 471 -22.12 -18.05 -14.91
CA VAL A 471 -22.96 -19.01 -14.18
C VAL A 471 -22.06 -20.08 -13.57
N SER A 472 -22.10 -20.19 -12.24
CA SER A 472 -21.36 -21.24 -11.52
C SER A 472 -21.92 -22.61 -11.86
N THR A 473 -21.03 -23.53 -12.27
CA THR A 473 -21.37 -24.92 -12.53
C THR A 473 -20.57 -25.86 -11.61
N LEU A 474 -21.19 -26.97 -11.20
CA LEU A 474 -20.48 -27.98 -10.44
C LEU A 474 -19.66 -28.86 -11.40
N PRO A 475 -18.41 -29.21 -11.06
CA PRO A 475 -17.62 -30.11 -11.88
C PRO A 475 -18.25 -31.51 -11.86
N VAL A 476 -18.34 -32.14 -13.03
CA VAL A 476 -18.78 -33.54 -13.16
C VAL A 476 -17.56 -34.43 -12.98
N VAL A 477 -17.38 -34.96 -11.76
CA VAL A 477 -16.24 -35.82 -11.42
C VAL A 477 -16.74 -37.10 -10.73
N PRO A 478 -16.04 -38.21 -10.86
CA PRO A 478 -16.35 -39.41 -10.11
C PRO A 478 -16.25 -39.16 -8.61
N ILE A 479 -17.24 -39.59 -7.85
CA ILE A 479 -17.22 -39.45 -6.39
C ILE A 479 -16.05 -40.33 -5.86
N ARG A 480 -15.10 -39.68 -5.19
CA ARG A 480 -14.01 -40.33 -4.49
C ARG A 480 -14.02 -39.96 -3.03
N ARG A 481 -13.84 -40.94 -2.15
CA ARG A 481 -13.68 -40.67 -0.74
C ARG A 481 -12.32 -40.01 -0.53
N GLY A 482 -12.34 -38.75 -0.09
CA GLY A 482 -11.12 -38.05 0.30
C GLY A 482 -10.63 -38.51 1.67
N ASP A 483 -9.32 -38.59 1.86
CA ASP A 483 -8.68 -38.78 3.17
C ASP A 483 -7.39 -37.97 3.22
N TYR A 484 -6.95 -37.67 4.41
CA TYR A 484 -5.62 -37.09 4.65
C TYR A 484 -4.55 -38.17 4.47
N ILE A 485 -3.42 -37.83 3.87
CA ILE A 485 -2.28 -38.72 3.66
C ILE A 485 -1.05 -38.24 4.43
N GLY A 486 -0.12 -39.15 4.70
CA GLY A 486 1.19 -38.88 5.29
C GLY A 486 1.13 -38.07 6.56
N ASP A 487 1.93 -37.01 6.64
CA ASP A 487 2.10 -36.15 7.80
C ASP A 487 0.80 -35.45 8.24
N VAL A 488 -0.01 -35.02 7.29
CA VAL A 488 -1.28 -34.33 7.59
C VAL A 488 -2.24 -35.27 8.33
N LYS A 489 -2.35 -36.51 7.88
CA LYS A 489 -3.19 -37.52 8.53
C LYS A 489 -2.74 -37.77 9.96
N TYR A 490 -1.43 -37.91 10.15
CA TYR A 490 -0.82 -38.17 11.45
C TYR A 490 -1.05 -37.01 12.44
N ARG A 491 -0.73 -35.79 12.03
CA ARG A 491 -0.98 -34.59 12.85
C ARG A 491 -2.46 -34.43 13.23
N LYS A 492 -3.38 -34.73 12.31
CA LYS A 492 -4.82 -34.71 12.58
C LYS A 492 -5.24 -35.76 13.62
N GLN A 493 -4.65 -36.94 13.57
CA GLN A 493 -4.91 -38.02 14.56
C GLN A 493 -4.38 -37.62 15.94
N VAL A 494 -3.17 -37.07 16.03
CA VAL A 494 -2.58 -36.55 17.28
C VAL A 494 -3.44 -35.43 17.86
N SER A 495 -3.80 -34.42 17.08
CA SER A 495 -4.69 -33.34 17.54
C SER A 495 -6.06 -33.87 18.03
N LYS A 496 -6.63 -34.84 17.32
CA LYS A 496 -7.89 -35.48 17.75
C LYS A 496 -7.75 -36.20 19.08
N ARG A 497 -6.60 -36.86 19.33
CA ARG A 497 -6.36 -37.54 20.61
C ARG A 497 -6.20 -36.54 21.76
N LEU A 498 -5.38 -35.49 21.58
CA LEU A 498 -5.18 -34.47 22.60
C LEU A 498 -6.46 -33.74 22.98
N ARG A 499 -7.32 -33.40 22.02
CA ARG A 499 -8.65 -32.84 22.30
C ARG A 499 -9.55 -33.81 23.11
N ARG A 500 -9.50 -35.12 22.85
CA ARG A 500 -10.22 -36.13 23.61
C ARG A 500 -9.68 -36.28 25.02
N LEU A 501 -8.42 -35.94 25.28
CA LEU A 501 -7.82 -35.85 26.59
C LEU A 501 -8.09 -34.50 27.28
N GLY A 502 -8.97 -33.66 26.75
CA GLY A 502 -9.44 -32.42 27.36
C GLY A 502 -8.57 -31.20 27.11
N LEU A 503 -7.57 -31.26 26.18
CA LEU A 503 -6.76 -30.11 25.87
C LEU A 503 -7.36 -29.25 24.72
N ASN A 504 -7.17 -27.97 24.80
CA ASN A 504 -7.60 -27.00 23.79
C ASN A 504 -6.44 -26.68 22.81
N GLU A 505 -6.73 -26.66 21.52
CA GLU A 505 -5.75 -26.34 20.49
C GLU A 505 -5.42 -24.85 20.51
N ALA A 506 -4.14 -24.52 20.60
CA ALA A 506 -3.61 -23.19 20.35
C ALA A 506 -2.90 -23.16 18.99
N LYS A 507 -2.92 -22.00 18.35
CA LYS A 507 -2.13 -21.70 17.15
C LYS A 507 -1.39 -20.41 17.38
N THR A 508 -0.09 -20.48 17.43
CA THR A 508 0.77 -19.36 17.73
C THR A 508 1.67 -19.00 16.54
N TYR A 509 2.28 -17.83 16.60
CA TYR A 509 3.20 -17.40 15.56
C TYR A 509 4.51 -18.18 15.58
N THR A 510 5.06 -18.46 14.41
CA THR A 510 6.39 -19.04 14.23
C THR A 510 7.50 -18.06 14.59
N LEU A 511 7.24 -16.76 14.43
CA LEU A 511 8.16 -15.68 14.80
C LEU A 511 7.91 -15.24 16.25
N ILE A 512 8.97 -15.19 17.03
CA ILE A 512 8.99 -14.83 18.45
C ILE A 512 10.04 -13.78 18.74
N SER A 513 10.03 -13.19 19.93
CA SER A 513 11.05 -12.24 20.35
C SER A 513 12.38 -12.92 20.66
N PRO A 514 13.51 -12.19 20.61
CA PRO A 514 14.82 -12.72 21.01
C PRO A 514 14.85 -13.28 22.43
N ASP A 515 14.13 -12.67 23.37
CA ASP A 515 14.08 -13.14 24.76
C ASP A 515 13.28 -14.44 24.92
N MET A 516 12.16 -14.57 24.21
CA MET A 516 11.43 -15.84 24.16
C MET A 516 12.27 -16.95 23.53
N ALA A 517 13.08 -16.63 22.53
CA ALA A 517 13.92 -17.60 21.84
C ALA A 517 15.07 -18.16 22.72
N LYS A 518 15.36 -17.55 23.86
CA LYS A 518 16.31 -18.07 24.87
C LYS A 518 15.67 -19.13 25.76
N LEU A 519 14.34 -19.13 25.91
CA LEU A 519 13.63 -20.07 26.77
C LEU A 519 13.42 -21.41 26.06
N PHE A 520 13.62 -22.50 26.77
CA PHE A 520 13.47 -23.86 26.25
C PHE A 520 14.33 -24.17 25.02
N ASP A 521 15.52 -23.57 24.96
CA ASP A 521 16.52 -23.82 23.94
C ASP A 521 17.40 -25.04 24.29
N TYR A 522 16.76 -26.13 24.66
CA TYR A 522 17.42 -27.34 25.17
C TYR A 522 18.16 -28.14 24.09
N GLU A 523 17.89 -27.92 22.84
CA GLU A 523 18.56 -28.53 21.69
C GLU A 523 19.75 -27.68 21.22
N HIS A 524 19.90 -26.45 21.77
CA HIS A 524 20.95 -25.48 21.42
C HIS A 524 21.11 -25.24 19.93
N LYS A 525 19.98 -25.27 19.20
CA LYS A 525 19.94 -25.04 17.76
C LYS A 525 20.25 -23.58 17.43
N GLU A 526 21.10 -23.36 16.43
CA GLU A 526 21.24 -22.03 15.85
C GLU A 526 19.91 -21.55 15.26
N LYS A 527 19.61 -20.28 15.45
CA LYS A 527 18.30 -19.68 15.11
C LYS A 527 18.38 -18.84 13.85
N VAL A 528 17.30 -18.83 13.08
CA VAL A 528 17.09 -17.88 11.99
C VAL A 528 16.62 -16.57 12.58
N ILE A 529 17.34 -15.49 12.31
CA ILE A 529 17.01 -14.13 12.72
C ILE A 529 16.69 -13.32 11.47
N LEU A 530 15.55 -12.64 11.46
CA LEU A 530 15.17 -11.79 10.35
C LEU A 530 16.03 -10.51 10.32
N PRO A 531 16.67 -10.17 9.20
CA PRO A 531 17.52 -8.98 9.13
C PRO A 531 16.72 -7.67 9.28
N ASN A 532 15.48 -7.62 8.75
CA ASN A 532 14.58 -6.46 8.80
C ASN A 532 13.18 -6.89 9.27
N PRO A 533 13.00 -7.16 10.59
CA PRO A 533 11.70 -7.57 11.10
C PRO A 533 10.75 -6.36 11.19
N MET A 534 9.47 -6.58 10.96
CA MET A 534 8.43 -5.55 11.19
C MET A 534 8.35 -5.10 12.65
N SER A 535 8.69 -6.00 13.59
CA SER A 535 8.75 -5.74 15.02
C SER A 535 9.82 -6.64 15.65
N ILE A 536 10.55 -6.13 16.64
CA ILE A 536 11.55 -6.89 17.40
C ILE A 536 10.92 -8.11 18.07
N ASP A 537 9.66 -8.02 18.48
CA ASP A 537 8.90 -9.11 19.11
C ASP A 537 8.62 -10.29 18.16
N LYS A 538 8.87 -10.12 16.86
CA LYS A 538 8.68 -11.13 15.82
C LYS A 538 9.90 -11.21 14.90
N SER A 539 11.08 -11.28 15.48
CA SER A 539 12.35 -11.24 14.75
C SER A 539 13.09 -12.57 14.67
N VAL A 540 12.72 -13.56 15.49
CA VAL A 540 13.42 -14.85 15.56
C VAL A 540 12.46 -15.99 15.23
N VAL A 541 12.88 -16.91 14.38
CA VAL A 541 12.12 -18.15 14.10
C VAL A 541 12.29 -19.13 15.25
N ARG A 542 11.19 -19.65 15.79
CA ARG A 542 11.18 -20.50 16.98
C ARG A 542 11.82 -21.87 16.77
N THR A 543 12.60 -22.33 17.75
CA THR A 543 13.15 -23.69 17.88
C THR A 543 12.33 -24.57 18.83
N SER A 544 11.50 -23.96 19.70
CA SER A 544 10.56 -24.60 20.63
C SER A 544 9.19 -23.93 20.57
N ILE A 545 8.12 -24.69 20.83
CA ILE A 545 6.73 -24.19 20.87
C ILE A 545 6.38 -23.71 22.28
N ILE A 546 7.03 -24.25 23.32
CA ILE A 546 6.70 -23.96 24.73
C ILE A 546 6.69 -22.47 25.04
N PRO A 547 7.67 -21.65 24.63
CA PRO A 547 7.66 -20.21 24.90
C PRO A 547 6.39 -19.51 24.35
N SER A 548 5.93 -19.92 23.19
CA SER A 548 4.69 -19.41 22.61
C SER A 548 3.46 -19.78 23.43
N LEU A 549 3.39 -21.02 23.94
CA LEU A 549 2.29 -21.45 24.83
C LEU A 549 2.32 -20.73 26.18
N LEU A 550 3.51 -20.36 26.70
CA LEU A 550 3.64 -19.54 27.91
C LEU A 550 3.02 -18.15 27.72
N ASN A 551 3.17 -17.55 26.56
CA ASN A 551 2.51 -16.29 26.24
C ASN A 551 0.97 -16.44 26.19
N VAL A 552 0.48 -17.53 25.61
CA VAL A 552 -0.96 -17.83 25.59
C VAL A 552 -1.48 -18.04 27.01
N TYR A 553 -0.69 -18.71 27.86
CA TYR A 553 -1.00 -18.88 29.27
C TYR A 553 -1.12 -17.52 29.99
N ASP A 554 -0.12 -16.65 29.88
CA ASP A 554 -0.11 -15.32 30.50
C ASP A 554 -1.30 -14.46 30.02
N TYR A 555 -1.61 -14.51 28.74
CA TYR A 555 -2.77 -13.83 28.16
C TYR A 555 -4.09 -14.26 28.80
N ASN A 556 -4.29 -15.57 28.94
CA ASN A 556 -5.52 -16.14 29.52
C ASN A 556 -5.59 -15.90 31.04
N LYS A 557 -4.47 -16.03 31.74
CA LYS A 557 -4.38 -15.78 33.17
C LYS A 557 -4.73 -14.33 33.54
N LYS A 558 -4.22 -13.35 32.78
CA LYS A 558 -4.59 -11.93 32.94
C LYS A 558 -6.09 -11.70 32.78
N ARG A 559 -6.79 -12.58 32.06
CA ARG A 559 -8.25 -12.58 31.90
C ARG A 559 -8.97 -13.47 32.90
N LYS A 560 -8.29 -13.88 33.97
CA LYS A 560 -8.82 -14.65 35.09
C LYS A 560 -9.32 -16.06 34.72
N VAL A 561 -8.83 -16.64 33.61
CA VAL A 561 -9.03 -18.06 33.31
C VAL A 561 -8.24 -18.89 34.30
N LYS A 562 -8.92 -19.80 35.02
CA LYS A 562 -8.29 -20.57 36.11
C LYS A 562 -7.70 -21.89 35.63
N ASP A 563 -8.39 -22.60 34.76
CA ASP A 563 -8.00 -23.91 34.24
C ASP A 563 -7.57 -23.75 32.78
N ILE A 564 -6.29 -23.90 32.53
CA ILE A 564 -5.67 -23.66 31.21
C ILE A 564 -4.99 -24.93 30.76
N LEU A 565 -5.56 -25.62 29.79
CA LEU A 565 -5.13 -26.91 29.26
C LEU A 565 -4.94 -26.72 27.74
N LEU A 566 -3.71 -26.49 27.30
CA LEU A 566 -3.38 -26.13 25.91
C LEU A 566 -2.50 -27.18 25.26
N TYR A 567 -2.63 -27.33 23.95
CA TYR A 567 -1.64 -27.98 23.11
C TYR A 567 -1.48 -27.26 21.79
N GLU A 568 -0.35 -27.46 21.15
CA GLU A 568 -0.09 -27.04 19.77
C GLU A 568 0.68 -28.14 19.03
N VAL A 569 0.26 -28.44 17.79
CA VAL A 569 1.00 -29.29 16.86
C VAL A 569 1.48 -28.41 15.74
N ALA A 570 2.77 -28.12 15.72
CA ALA A 570 3.36 -27.14 14.81
C ALA A 570 4.77 -27.52 14.39
N LYS A 571 5.36 -26.67 13.53
CA LYS A 571 6.74 -26.80 13.10
C LYS A 571 7.66 -25.85 13.86
N THR A 572 8.88 -26.30 14.05
CA THR A 572 10.04 -25.52 14.50
C THR A 572 11.12 -25.58 13.44
N TYR A 573 12.08 -24.67 13.49
CA TYR A 573 13.08 -24.53 12.43
C TYR A 573 14.45 -24.21 13.05
N ASP A 574 15.51 -24.67 12.39
CA ASP A 574 16.88 -24.31 12.69
C ASP A 574 17.51 -23.41 11.61
N LYS A 575 18.72 -22.92 11.83
CA LYS A 575 19.43 -22.04 10.89
C LYS A 575 19.74 -22.68 9.53
N SER A 576 19.77 -24.01 9.47
CA SER A 576 19.93 -24.75 8.23
C SER A 576 18.61 -24.93 7.48
N TYR A 577 17.54 -24.27 7.91
CA TYR A 577 16.19 -24.33 7.38
C TYR A 577 15.54 -25.72 7.45
N ASN A 578 16.00 -26.58 8.35
CA ASN A 578 15.35 -27.87 8.59
C ASN A 578 14.06 -27.63 9.34
N GLU A 579 12.96 -28.21 8.83
CA GLU A 579 11.66 -28.20 9.50
C GLU A 579 11.53 -29.43 10.40
N GLU A 580 11.09 -29.21 11.64
CA GLU A 580 10.75 -30.28 12.57
C GLU A 580 9.31 -30.14 13.04
N SER A 581 8.50 -31.17 12.89
CA SER A 581 7.17 -31.22 13.47
C SER A 581 7.25 -31.60 14.93
N LYS A 582 6.70 -30.75 15.82
CA LYS A 582 6.64 -30.98 17.28
C LYS A 582 5.22 -30.90 17.80
N ILE A 583 4.98 -31.58 18.91
CA ILE A 583 3.80 -31.46 19.75
C ILE A 583 4.24 -30.82 21.06
N ALA A 584 3.59 -29.74 21.47
CA ALA A 584 3.78 -29.18 22.81
C ALA A 584 2.45 -29.09 23.54
N GLY A 585 2.51 -29.23 24.85
CA GLY A 585 1.36 -29.00 25.73
C GLY A 585 1.74 -28.15 26.93
N LEU A 586 0.77 -27.40 27.43
CA LEU A 586 0.85 -26.58 28.63
C LEU A 586 -0.41 -26.73 29.46
N LEU A 587 -0.27 -27.13 30.72
CA LEU A 587 -1.39 -27.41 31.62
C LEU A 587 -1.18 -26.70 32.96
N SER A 588 -2.26 -26.09 33.46
CA SER A 588 -2.31 -25.43 34.79
C SER A 588 -3.75 -25.41 35.31
N GLY A 589 -3.92 -25.39 36.62
CA GLY A 589 -5.22 -25.38 37.29
C GLY A 589 -5.76 -26.78 37.51
N ASN A 590 -7.06 -27.00 37.27
CA ASN A 590 -7.71 -28.31 37.39
C ASN A 590 -7.74 -29.01 36.04
N TYR A 591 -7.34 -30.28 36.00
CA TYR A 591 -7.47 -31.12 34.83
C TYR A 591 -8.92 -31.55 34.60
N ILE A 592 -9.58 -31.96 35.68
CA ILE A 592 -11.01 -32.33 35.70
C ILE A 592 -11.66 -31.70 36.94
N SER A 593 -12.82 -31.10 36.75
CA SER A 593 -13.64 -30.58 37.84
C SER A 593 -15.12 -30.75 37.48
N ASN A 594 -15.91 -31.27 38.42
CA ASN A 594 -17.38 -31.30 38.30
C ASN A 594 -18.06 -30.13 39.04
N GLY A 595 -17.27 -29.18 39.52
CA GLY A 595 -17.74 -27.93 40.08
C GLY A 595 -18.06 -27.94 41.57
N TRP A 596 -18.45 -29.03 42.17
CA TRP A 596 -18.94 -29.02 43.55
C TRP A 596 -18.32 -30.05 44.51
N ASN A 597 -17.98 -31.25 44.07
CA ASN A 597 -17.44 -32.27 45.00
C ASN A 597 -16.14 -32.95 44.53
N PHE A 598 -15.66 -32.68 43.32
CA PHE A 598 -14.47 -33.30 42.78
C PHE A 598 -13.69 -32.36 41.92
N ALA A 599 -12.38 -32.25 42.19
CA ALA A 599 -11.43 -31.59 41.34
C ALA A 599 -10.09 -32.34 41.40
N LYS A 600 -9.53 -32.66 40.22
CA LYS A 600 -8.19 -33.19 40.08
C LYS A 600 -7.31 -32.10 39.53
N LYS A 601 -6.38 -31.56 40.34
CA LYS A 601 -5.38 -30.59 39.92
C LYS A 601 -4.44 -31.21 38.93
N VAL A 602 -3.93 -30.38 38.04
CA VAL A 602 -2.80 -30.72 37.18
C VAL A 602 -1.55 -30.91 38.06
N ASP A 603 -0.90 -32.04 37.87
CA ASP A 603 0.39 -32.36 38.46
C ASP A 603 1.27 -33.05 37.42
N PHE A 604 2.53 -33.36 37.77
CA PHE A 604 3.45 -34.07 36.89
C PHE A 604 2.86 -35.38 36.33
N TYR A 605 2.17 -36.15 37.19
CA TYR A 605 1.66 -37.46 36.82
C TYR A 605 0.44 -37.38 35.89
N VAL A 606 -0.38 -36.34 36.02
CA VAL A 606 -1.45 -36.05 35.05
C VAL A 606 -0.88 -35.80 33.68
N VAL A 607 0.14 -34.92 33.58
CA VAL A 607 0.77 -34.59 32.29
C VAL A 607 1.53 -35.80 31.71
N LYS A 608 2.21 -36.58 32.58
CA LYS A 608 2.87 -37.82 32.20
C LYS A 608 1.88 -38.81 31.63
N GLY A 609 0.73 -39.01 32.27
CA GLY A 609 -0.34 -39.89 31.80
C GLY A 609 -0.91 -39.46 30.44
N ILE A 610 -1.04 -38.15 30.18
CA ILE A 610 -1.44 -37.62 28.88
C ILE A 610 -0.38 -37.97 27.80
N VAL A 611 0.91 -37.80 28.11
CA VAL A 611 2.01 -38.15 27.20
C VAL A 611 2.08 -39.64 26.95
N GLU A 612 1.93 -40.48 27.98
CA GLU A 612 1.89 -41.93 27.85
C GLU A 612 0.72 -42.42 26.98
N ASP A 613 -0.48 -41.89 27.23
CA ASP A 613 -1.67 -42.19 26.42
C ASP A 613 -1.46 -41.76 24.95
N LEU A 614 -0.87 -40.59 24.74
CA LEU A 614 -0.55 -40.10 23.40
C LEU A 614 0.44 -41.02 22.69
N LEU A 615 1.52 -41.41 23.36
CA LEU A 615 2.56 -42.30 22.79
C LEU A 615 2.00 -43.70 22.51
N ASP A 616 1.16 -44.22 23.39
CA ASP A 616 0.45 -45.50 23.17
C ASP A 616 -0.49 -45.40 21.96
N TYR A 617 -1.25 -44.31 21.83
CA TYR A 617 -2.11 -44.05 20.69
C TYR A 617 -1.35 -43.92 19.38
N MET A 618 -0.15 -43.40 19.44
CA MET A 618 0.78 -43.28 18.30
C MET A 618 1.45 -44.61 17.91
N GLY A 619 1.22 -45.70 18.67
CA GLY A 619 1.77 -47.01 18.41
C GLY A 619 3.12 -47.31 19.06
N PHE A 620 3.54 -46.49 20.02
CA PHE A 620 4.83 -46.65 20.71
C PHE A 620 4.75 -47.41 22.02
N LYS A 621 3.65 -48.11 22.30
CA LYS A 621 3.47 -48.85 23.51
C LYS A 621 4.68 -49.78 23.82
N ASN A 622 5.18 -49.74 25.07
CA ASN A 622 6.33 -50.48 25.58
C ASN A 622 7.70 -50.10 24.89
N ARG A 623 7.77 -49.00 24.14
CA ARG A 623 9.01 -48.54 23.49
C ARG A 623 9.55 -47.24 24.08
N TYR A 624 8.77 -46.52 24.87
CA TYR A 624 9.17 -45.29 25.53
C TYR A 624 9.51 -45.49 27.00
N SER A 625 10.31 -44.59 27.49
CA SER A 625 10.68 -44.49 28.92
C SER A 625 10.89 -43.06 29.34
N PHE A 626 10.88 -42.80 30.63
CA PHE A 626 11.13 -41.48 31.19
C PHE A 626 12.38 -41.56 32.06
N THR A 627 13.34 -40.65 31.87
CA THR A 627 14.54 -40.53 32.71
C THR A 627 14.46 -39.23 33.49
N ALA A 628 14.64 -39.28 34.82
CA ALA A 628 14.64 -38.10 35.66
C ALA A 628 15.68 -37.09 35.20
N GLY A 629 15.37 -35.81 35.33
CA GLY A 629 16.15 -34.70 34.81
C GLY A 629 15.51 -34.09 33.56
N GLY A 630 15.94 -32.93 33.20
CA GLY A 630 15.35 -32.19 32.09
C GLY A 630 16.32 -31.11 31.63
N VAL A 631 15.79 -29.97 31.35
CA VAL A 631 16.46 -28.77 30.91
C VAL A 631 16.41 -27.71 32.02
N ASP A 632 17.30 -26.72 31.97
CA ASP A 632 17.42 -25.69 33.02
C ASP A 632 16.14 -24.86 33.22
N ASP A 633 15.29 -24.80 32.19
CA ASP A 633 14.00 -24.10 32.22
C ASP A 633 12.87 -24.89 32.90
N LEU A 634 13.13 -26.15 33.27
CA LEU A 634 12.23 -26.99 34.06
C LEU A 634 12.69 -27.13 35.50
N HIS A 635 11.76 -27.41 36.41
CA HIS A 635 12.05 -27.64 37.80
C HIS A 635 12.92 -28.88 37.97
N PRO A 636 14.10 -28.83 38.63
CA PRO A 636 15.09 -29.92 38.66
C PRO A 636 14.55 -31.22 39.28
N GLY A 637 13.62 -31.13 40.24
CA GLY A 637 13.05 -32.29 40.91
C GLY A 637 11.68 -32.75 40.32
N ILE A 638 11.16 -32.03 39.32
CA ILE A 638 9.85 -32.31 38.72
C ILE A 638 9.97 -32.20 37.20
N SER A 639 10.88 -32.95 36.60
CA SER A 639 11.13 -32.98 35.17
C SER A 639 11.70 -34.33 34.73
N ALA A 640 11.48 -34.68 33.49
CA ALA A 640 12.03 -35.87 32.86
C ALA A 640 12.28 -35.64 31.37
N LYS A 641 13.23 -36.39 30.83
CA LYS A 641 13.42 -36.61 29.40
C LYS A 641 12.52 -37.74 28.94
N ILE A 642 11.95 -37.60 27.76
CA ILE A 642 11.14 -38.64 27.10
C ILE A 642 12.02 -39.34 26.09
N LEU A 643 12.15 -40.65 26.25
CA LEU A 643 12.97 -41.49 25.39
C LEU A 643 12.09 -42.44 24.59
N LEU A 644 12.36 -42.61 23.33
CA LEU A 644 11.78 -43.62 22.44
C LEU A 644 12.94 -44.49 21.91
N ASP A 645 12.86 -45.81 22.14
CA ASP A 645 13.95 -46.74 21.78
C ASP A 645 15.35 -46.25 22.25
N LYS A 646 15.41 -45.69 23.46
CA LYS A 646 16.60 -45.09 24.07
C LYS A 646 17.06 -43.76 23.50
N LYS A 647 16.42 -43.22 22.48
CA LYS A 647 16.72 -41.90 21.88
C LYS A 647 15.82 -40.85 22.52
N GLU A 648 16.37 -39.70 22.88
CA GLU A 648 15.62 -38.57 23.40
C GLU A 648 14.72 -37.98 22.29
N ILE A 649 13.42 -37.92 22.55
CA ILE A 649 12.41 -37.37 21.64
C ILE A 649 11.69 -36.14 22.21
N GLY A 650 11.95 -35.79 23.48
CA GLY A 650 11.29 -34.67 24.09
C GLY A 650 11.50 -34.53 25.60
N ILE A 651 10.82 -33.57 26.16
CA ILE A 651 10.89 -33.18 27.56
C ILE A 651 9.50 -33.05 28.18
N ILE A 652 9.42 -33.22 29.49
CA ILE A 652 8.23 -33.02 30.30
C ILE A 652 8.60 -32.51 31.68
N GLY A 653 7.84 -31.60 32.24
CA GLY A 653 8.07 -31.14 33.61
C GLY A 653 7.30 -29.90 34.01
N ARG A 654 7.50 -29.47 35.25
CA ARG A 654 7.04 -28.18 35.75
C ARG A 654 7.97 -27.09 35.25
N VAL A 655 7.43 -25.98 34.76
CA VAL A 655 8.21 -24.78 34.41
C VAL A 655 8.98 -24.31 35.65
N HIS A 656 10.25 -23.92 35.46
CA HIS A 656 11.09 -23.50 36.57
C HIS A 656 10.53 -22.24 37.25
N PRO A 657 10.49 -22.18 38.62
CA PRO A 657 9.94 -21.04 39.36
C PRO A 657 10.63 -19.70 39.09
N LYS A 658 11.85 -19.71 38.56
CA LYS A 658 12.57 -18.50 38.08
C LYS A 658 11.91 -17.88 36.86
N ILE A 659 11.29 -18.70 35.99
CA ILE A 659 10.59 -18.26 34.77
C ILE A 659 9.16 -17.91 35.13
N LEU A 660 8.47 -18.80 35.86
CA LEU A 660 7.06 -18.63 36.19
C LEU A 660 6.79 -19.20 37.61
N LYS A 661 6.31 -18.34 38.51
CA LYS A 661 6.03 -18.73 39.91
C LYS A 661 4.85 -19.72 40.05
N ASP A 662 3.95 -19.68 39.08
CA ASP A 662 2.76 -20.54 39.06
C ASP A 662 3.10 -22.02 38.81
N GLU A 663 2.19 -22.89 39.20
CA GLU A 663 2.28 -24.31 38.89
C GLU A 663 1.81 -24.57 37.46
N VAL A 664 2.76 -24.51 36.52
CA VAL A 664 2.52 -24.80 35.12
C VAL A 664 3.41 -25.95 34.68
N TYR A 665 2.78 -26.93 34.05
CA TYR A 665 3.43 -28.12 33.54
C TYR A 665 3.43 -28.10 32.01
N VAL A 666 4.54 -28.49 31.42
CA VAL A 666 4.69 -28.52 29.96
C VAL A 666 5.31 -29.82 29.48
N PHE A 667 5.05 -30.14 28.23
CA PHE A 667 5.78 -31.16 27.49
C PHE A 667 6.01 -30.69 26.06
N GLU A 668 7.08 -31.16 25.44
CA GLU A 668 7.34 -31.01 24.01
C GLU A 668 7.95 -32.30 23.47
N ILE A 669 7.44 -32.79 22.33
CA ILE A 669 7.80 -34.07 21.71
C ILE A 669 8.04 -33.86 20.22
N SER A 670 9.20 -34.32 19.72
CA SER A 670 9.51 -34.38 18.29
C SER A 670 8.71 -35.50 17.60
N LEU A 671 8.21 -35.22 16.41
CA LEU A 671 7.49 -36.18 15.57
C LEU A 671 8.37 -36.75 14.43
N GLN A 672 9.69 -36.52 14.43
CA GLN A 672 10.56 -36.99 13.35
C GLN A 672 10.73 -38.53 13.32
N ASP A 673 10.78 -39.17 14.47
CA ASP A 673 10.96 -40.62 14.58
C ASP A 673 9.62 -41.38 14.47
N ARG A 674 9.03 -41.34 13.27
CA ARG A 674 7.76 -42.04 12.99
C ARG A 674 7.99 -43.51 12.70
N PRO A 675 7.13 -44.42 13.16
CA PRO A 675 7.13 -45.74 12.60
C PRO A 675 6.68 -45.69 11.12
N GLN A 676 7.45 -46.26 10.22
CA GLN A 676 7.09 -46.36 8.79
C GLN A 676 5.79 -47.16 8.53
N VAL A 677 5.12 -47.64 9.56
CA VAL A 677 3.99 -48.55 9.45
C VAL A 677 2.89 -48.17 10.42
N LEU A 678 1.97 -47.33 10.00
CA LEU A 678 0.55 -47.51 10.34
C LEU A 678 -0.20 -47.88 9.07
N ARG A 679 0.06 -49.09 8.52
CA ARG A 679 -0.93 -49.79 7.73
C ARG A 679 -1.97 -50.33 8.70
N TRP A 680 -2.99 -49.55 8.97
CA TRP A 680 -4.22 -50.12 9.48
C TRP A 680 -4.85 -50.95 8.38
N SER A 681 -4.71 -52.30 8.44
CA SER A 681 -5.61 -53.15 7.76
C SER A 681 -7.01 -52.85 8.29
N CYS A 682 -7.87 -52.31 7.45
CA CYS A 682 -9.30 -52.28 7.70
C CYS A 682 -9.76 -53.76 7.74
N GLY A 683 -10.08 -54.29 8.94
CA GLY A 683 -10.97 -55.43 9.06
C GLY A 683 -12.40 -54.94 8.95
#